data_040943067455479fcb9b56fa8f8a1297
#
_entry.id   040943067455479fcb9b56fa8f8a1297
#
_cell.length_a   1.000
_cell.length_b   1.000
_cell.length_c   1.000
_cell.angle_alpha   90.00
_cell.angle_beta   90.00
_cell.angle_gamma   90.00
#
_symmetry.space_group_name_H-M   'P 1'
#
loop_
_entity.id
_entity.type
_entity.pdbx_description
1 polymer ?
#
loop_
_entity_poly.entity_id
_entity_poly.type
_entity_poly.pdbx_seq_one_letter_code
_entity_poly.pdbx_strand_id
1 'polypeptide(L)'
;MNVIEKMFGTHSERELKRIKSTVDKIESLRPQMQALSDEELRGKTREYKNRLQEGETLDDLLPEAFATVREAAKRVLGMEHYRVQLIGGIILHQGRIAEMKTGEGKTLVSTLPAYLNALEGKGVHIVTVNDYLANRDAEWMGKVHEFLGLTVGVVLNSMKNDERRAQYACDITYVTNNELGFDYLRDNMVIYKEQLVQRDLNYAIIDEVDSVLIDEARTPLIISGQSGKSTKLYEVCDILARQLERGEASGEVTKMTAIMGEEITETGDFIVNEKDKIVNLTEQGVHKVENFFHIENLADPENLEIQHNIILALRAHNLMFRDQDYVVKDDEVLIVDEFTGRIMPGRRYSDGLHQAIEAKEHVKVRRESKTLATITFQNFFNKYKKKAGMTGTALTEEKEFRDIYGMDVIEIPTNKPIARVDLEDAVYMTKKEKFRAVVEAVKEAHEKQQPVLVGTITIETSELLSRMLKREGIQHQVLNAKFHEMEAEIVAHAGEAGNVTIATNMAGRGTGIKLDEGSREAGGLKIIGTERHESRRIDNQLRGRSGRQGDPGESRFYLSLEDDLMRLFGSEKLMNVFKSLGVAENEQIEHKMLSSAIEKAQKKIEGNNYGIRKNLLEYDQVNNEQREIIYKERRRVLDGENMRDAIYKMITDTVEHAVDMVFSDDVDQEEWDMNEMNSVLRPIIPLQPITREDIKGMKKNQVKQKLKEEAVKLYEEKEAEFPEAEQLRELERVILLKVIDQKWMDHIDDMDQLRQGIGLQAYGQRDPKVEYKLQAYEMFDSMIAAIQETTLRLLYHVRLEQKVEREQVAQVTGTNKDDSGPKKPVQKTEKKVYPNDPCPCGSGKKYKQCCGRKKIG
;
A
#
# COMPACT_ATOMS: atom_id res chain seq x y z
N MET A 1 -4.11 3.77 34.21
CA MET A 1 -4.84 5.05 34.32
C MET A 1 -4.02 6.02 35.19
N ASN A 2 -3.64 7.13 34.62
CA ASN A 2 -2.97 8.24 35.33
C ASN A 2 -3.94 8.86 36.34
N VAL A 3 -3.41 9.50 37.40
CA VAL A 3 -4.23 10.17 38.43
C VAL A 3 -5.16 11.21 37.82
N ILE A 4 -4.74 11.87 36.74
CA ILE A 4 -5.52 12.85 35.96
C ILE A 4 -6.72 12.20 35.27
N GLU A 5 -6.55 11.00 34.72
CA GLU A 5 -7.63 10.24 34.06
C GLU A 5 -8.69 9.77 35.06
N LYS A 6 -8.29 9.46 36.31
CA LYS A 6 -9.24 9.11 37.35
C LYS A 6 -10.10 10.29 37.82
N MET A 7 -9.58 11.51 37.72
CA MET A 7 -10.31 12.73 38.14
C MET A 7 -11.16 13.34 37.04
N PHE A 8 -10.72 13.33 35.79
CA PHE A 8 -11.33 14.04 34.68
C PHE A 8 -11.92 13.12 33.61
N GLY A 9 -11.83 11.81 33.75
CA GLY A 9 -12.18 10.83 32.75
C GLY A 9 -11.17 10.71 31.60
N THR A 10 -11.32 9.68 30.78
CA THR A 10 -10.50 9.48 29.56
C THR A 10 -10.79 10.57 28.52
N HIS A 11 -9.90 10.68 27.52
CA HIS A 11 -10.14 11.58 26.38
C HIS A 11 -11.48 11.27 25.70
N SER A 12 -11.75 9.99 25.42
CA SER A 12 -13.00 9.53 24.80
C SER A 12 -14.23 9.89 25.64
N GLU A 13 -14.22 9.70 26.95
CA GLU A 13 -15.34 10.04 27.83
C GLU A 13 -15.68 11.54 27.81
N ARG A 14 -14.67 12.40 27.70
CA ARG A 14 -14.90 13.86 27.63
C ARG A 14 -15.52 14.25 26.30
N GLU A 15 -15.05 13.68 25.21
CA GLU A 15 -15.62 13.93 23.89
C GLU A 15 -17.04 13.40 23.77
N LEU A 16 -17.32 12.20 24.29
CA LEU A 16 -18.67 11.64 24.35
C LEU A 16 -19.65 12.56 25.11
N LYS A 17 -19.19 13.22 26.20
CA LYS A 17 -20.00 14.21 26.92
C LYS A 17 -20.31 15.44 26.06
N ARG A 18 -19.36 15.92 25.24
CA ARG A 18 -19.54 17.09 24.37
C ARG A 18 -20.60 16.84 23.30
N ILE A 19 -20.60 15.66 22.69
CA ILE A 19 -21.53 15.33 21.61
C ILE A 19 -22.91 14.85 22.09
N LYS A 20 -23.08 14.63 23.39
CA LYS A 20 -24.32 14.12 23.98
C LYS A 20 -25.55 14.95 23.57
N SER A 21 -25.46 16.28 23.61
CA SER A 21 -26.58 17.18 23.27
C SER A 21 -26.98 17.01 21.80
N THR A 22 -26.02 16.80 20.89
CA THR A 22 -26.31 16.57 19.47
C THR A 22 -27.04 15.24 19.28
N VAL A 23 -26.62 14.18 19.98
CA VAL A 23 -27.27 12.86 19.94
C VAL A 23 -28.71 12.99 20.49
N ASP A 24 -28.90 13.69 21.61
CA ASP A 24 -30.23 13.90 22.21
C ASP A 24 -31.13 14.68 21.22
N LYS A 25 -30.61 15.64 20.48
CA LYS A 25 -31.35 16.36 19.42
C LYS A 25 -31.74 15.42 18.28
N ILE A 26 -30.85 14.56 17.80
CA ILE A 26 -31.18 13.56 16.77
C ILE A 26 -32.31 12.65 17.23
N GLU A 27 -32.27 12.18 18.46
CA GLU A 27 -33.31 11.30 19.02
C GLU A 27 -34.62 12.03 19.18
N SER A 28 -34.62 13.30 19.53
CA SER A 28 -35.85 14.12 19.66
C SER A 28 -36.57 14.32 18.32
N LEU A 29 -35.85 14.29 17.20
CA LEU A 29 -36.40 14.40 15.85
C LEU A 29 -37.07 13.11 15.34
N ARG A 30 -36.89 11.97 16.02
CA ARG A 30 -37.42 10.66 15.62
C ARG A 30 -38.93 10.68 15.33
N PRO A 31 -39.83 11.19 16.21
CA PRO A 31 -41.25 11.19 15.92
C PRO A 31 -41.63 12.01 14.68
N GLN A 32 -40.94 13.13 14.45
CA GLN A 32 -41.13 13.96 13.27
C GLN A 32 -40.77 13.21 11.99
N MET A 33 -39.62 12.51 11.94
CA MET A 33 -39.20 11.75 10.75
C MET A 33 -40.13 10.55 10.49
N GLN A 34 -40.59 9.89 11.54
CA GLN A 34 -41.56 8.78 11.45
C GLN A 34 -42.91 9.19 10.88
N ALA A 35 -43.32 10.42 11.08
CA ALA A 35 -44.58 10.96 10.60
C ALA A 35 -44.56 11.31 9.10
N LEU A 36 -43.37 11.43 8.48
CA LEU A 36 -43.24 11.76 7.06
C LEU A 36 -43.59 10.54 6.18
N SER A 37 -44.26 10.81 5.05
CA SER A 37 -44.38 9.82 3.98
C SER A 37 -43.02 9.52 3.32
N ASP A 38 -42.94 8.47 2.50
CA ASP A 38 -41.74 8.13 1.78
C ASP A 38 -41.27 9.23 0.81
N GLU A 39 -42.25 9.91 0.18
CA GLU A 39 -41.98 11.03 -0.73
C GLU A 39 -41.47 12.26 0.02
N GLU A 40 -42.03 12.56 1.17
CA GLU A 40 -41.58 13.67 2.01
C GLU A 40 -40.20 13.39 2.59
N LEU A 41 -39.90 12.14 3.00
CA LEU A 41 -38.63 11.75 3.52
C LEU A 41 -37.52 11.84 2.44
N ARG A 42 -37.82 11.39 1.21
CA ARG A 42 -36.94 11.58 0.02
C ARG A 42 -36.76 13.07 -0.30
N GLY A 43 -37.78 13.87 -0.14
CA GLY A 43 -37.76 15.32 -0.38
C GLY A 43 -36.77 16.06 0.53
N LYS A 44 -36.46 15.51 1.70
CA LYS A 44 -35.48 16.08 2.65
C LYS A 44 -34.10 16.26 2.04
N THR A 45 -33.67 15.37 1.18
CA THR A 45 -32.36 15.50 0.49
C THR A 45 -32.30 16.77 -0.34
N ARG A 46 -33.35 17.08 -1.08
CA ARG A 46 -33.43 18.32 -1.87
C ARG A 46 -33.50 19.56 -0.98
N GLU A 47 -34.26 19.50 0.12
CA GLU A 47 -34.34 20.56 1.11
C GLU A 47 -32.96 20.86 1.70
N TYR A 48 -32.20 19.84 2.13
CA TYR A 48 -30.89 20.04 2.72
C TYR A 48 -29.86 20.57 1.69
N LYS A 49 -29.88 20.09 0.44
CA LYS A 49 -29.02 20.64 -0.63
C LYS A 49 -29.29 22.13 -0.87
N ASN A 50 -30.58 22.58 -0.82
CA ASN A 50 -30.92 23.98 -0.96
C ASN A 50 -30.44 24.82 0.25
N ARG A 51 -30.63 24.34 1.48
CA ARG A 51 -30.14 25.01 2.68
C ARG A 51 -28.60 25.17 2.70
N LEU A 52 -27.86 24.18 2.19
CA LEU A 52 -26.42 24.31 1.99
C LEU A 52 -26.07 25.40 0.99
N GLN A 53 -26.84 25.55 -0.10
CA GLN A 53 -26.65 26.62 -1.08
C GLN A 53 -27.00 28.03 -0.49
N GLU A 54 -27.91 28.06 0.48
CA GLU A 54 -28.28 29.29 1.22
C GLU A 54 -27.27 29.67 2.31
N GLY A 55 -26.23 28.80 2.55
CA GLY A 55 -25.12 29.11 3.43
C GLY A 55 -25.15 28.40 4.79
N GLU A 56 -26.08 27.47 5.04
CA GLU A 56 -25.97 26.58 6.21
C GLU A 56 -24.79 25.61 6.07
N THR A 57 -24.27 25.17 7.19
CA THR A 57 -23.17 24.22 7.24
C THR A 57 -23.65 22.77 7.38
N LEU A 58 -22.77 21.80 7.07
CA LEU A 58 -23.06 20.38 7.32
C LEU A 58 -23.30 20.10 8.81
N ASP A 59 -22.63 20.84 9.72
CA ASP A 59 -22.81 20.68 11.16
C ASP A 59 -24.20 21.15 11.61
N ASP A 60 -24.77 22.19 10.99
CA ASP A 60 -26.13 22.67 11.27
C ASP A 60 -27.16 21.64 10.84
N LEU A 61 -26.96 21.00 9.69
CA LEU A 61 -27.85 19.98 9.12
C LEU A 61 -27.71 18.61 9.79
N LEU A 62 -26.59 18.33 10.46
CA LEU A 62 -26.23 17.01 10.98
C LEU A 62 -27.39 16.35 11.78
N PRO A 63 -28.06 17.02 12.76
CA PRO A 63 -29.08 16.34 13.53
C PRO A 63 -30.26 15.88 12.68
N GLU A 64 -30.73 16.73 11.75
CA GLU A 64 -31.85 16.41 10.88
C GLU A 64 -31.49 15.35 9.84
N ALA A 65 -30.32 15.47 9.23
CA ALA A 65 -29.82 14.50 8.25
C ALA A 65 -29.64 13.10 8.86
N PHE A 66 -29.07 13.02 10.06
CA PHE A 66 -28.93 11.74 10.77
C PHE A 66 -30.27 11.12 11.16
N ALA A 67 -31.21 11.94 11.59
CA ALA A 67 -32.57 11.47 11.87
C ALA A 67 -33.27 10.95 10.60
N THR A 68 -33.04 11.60 9.45
CA THR A 68 -33.56 11.18 8.13
C THR A 68 -33.00 9.84 7.73
N VAL A 69 -31.66 9.66 7.80
CA VAL A 69 -31.00 8.38 7.46
C VAL A 69 -31.45 7.26 8.40
N ARG A 70 -31.58 7.55 9.70
CA ARG A 70 -32.05 6.59 10.71
C ARG A 70 -33.41 6.03 10.35
N GLU A 71 -34.37 6.90 9.97
CA GLU A 71 -35.71 6.49 9.56
C GLU A 71 -35.69 5.76 8.21
N ALA A 72 -34.91 6.23 7.24
CA ALA A 72 -34.72 5.56 5.95
C ALA A 72 -34.15 4.15 6.11
N ALA A 73 -33.13 3.96 6.92
CA ALA A 73 -32.55 2.67 7.22
C ALA A 73 -33.53 1.70 7.87
N LYS A 74 -34.40 2.23 8.76
CA LYS A 74 -35.47 1.44 9.37
C LYS A 74 -36.50 0.97 8.34
N ARG A 75 -36.92 1.85 7.41
CA ARG A 75 -37.92 1.50 6.39
C ARG A 75 -37.36 0.54 5.35
N VAL A 76 -36.12 0.77 4.88
CA VAL A 76 -35.55 0.04 3.75
C VAL A 76 -34.87 -1.28 4.19
N LEU A 77 -34.16 -1.26 5.33
CA LEU A 77 -33.37 -2.40 5.81
C LEU A 77 -34.02 -3.09 7.03
N GLY A 78 -35.02 -2.51 7.63
CA GLY A 78 -35.57 -2.98 8.91
C GLY A 78 -34.63 -2.71 10.11
N MET A 79 -33.56 -1.92 9.92
CA MET A 79 -32.52 -1.63 10.91
C MET A 79 -32.57 -0.18 11.34
N GLU A 80 -32.83 0.07 12.61
CA GLU A 80 -32.78 1.40 13.20
C GLU A 80 -31.46 1.60 13.95
N HIS A 81 -30.75 2.70 13.69
CA HIS A 81 -29.47 3.01 14.35
C HIS A 81 -29.65 3.13 15.87
N TYR A 82 -28.78 2.44 16.62
CA TYR A 82 -28.67 2.59 18.05
C TYR A 82 -28.02 3.92 18.43
N ARG A 83 -28.23 4.35 19.66
CA ARG A 83 -27.62 5.58 20.19
C ARG A 83 -26.08 5.59 20.04
N VAL A 84 -25.43 4.50 20.32
CA VAL A 84 -23.96 4.35 20.16
C VAL A 84 -23.53 4.47 18.70
N GLN A 85 -24.38 4.06 17.76
CA GLN A 85 -24.13 4.18 16.33
C GLN A 85 -24.28 5.62 15.84
N LEU A 86 -25.21 6.41 16.40
CA LEU A 86 -25.30 7.85 16.15
C LEU A 86 -24.03 8.57 16.60
N ILE A 87 -23.50 8.20 17.77
CA ILE A 87 -22.20 8.69 18.26
C ILE A 87 -21.08 8.37 17.26
N GLY A 88 -21.02 7.12 16.78
CA GLY A 88 -20.04 6.71 15.78
C GLY A 88 -20.11 7.54 14.50
N GLY A 89 -21.31 7.80 14.01
CA GLY A 89 -21.54 8.65 12.84
C GLY A 89 -21.04 10.08 13.02
N ILE A 90 -21.26 10.67 14.20
CA ILE A 90 -20.77 12.02 14.53
C ILE A 90 -19.23 12.06 14.55
N ILE A 91 -18.59 11.09 15.20
CA ILE A 91 -17.12 10.99 15.23
C ILE A 91 -16.54 10.86 13.83
N LEU A 92 -17.14 10.03 12.98
CA LEU A 92 -16.73 9.90 11.58
C LEU A 92 -16.92 11.23 10.81
N HIS A 93 -18.04 11.91 11.00
CA HIS A 93 -18.26 13.22 10.37
C HIS A 93 -17.20 14.26 10.77
N GLN A 94 -16.70 14.19 12.02
CA GLN A 94 -15.64 15.06 12.52
C GLN A 94 -14.25 14.74 11.95
N GLY A 95 -14.10 13.72 11.09
CA GLY A 95 -12.81 13.33 10.55
C GLY A 95 -11.91 12.60 11.55
N ARG A 96 -12.48 11.86 12.46
CA ARG A 96 -11.80 11.12 13.55
C ARG A 96 -11.98 9.62 13.37
N ILE A 97 -11.33 8.82 14.22
CA ILE A 97 -11.48 7.37 14.22
C ILE A 97 -12.49 6.95 15.28
N ALA A 98 -13.55 6.27 14.84
CA ALA A 98 -14.52 5.65 15.71
C ALA A 98 -14.10 4.22 16.05
N GLU A 99 -13.58 3.97 17.26
CA GLU A 99 -13.35 2.61 17.73
C GLU A 99 -14.66 2.04 18.24
N MET A 100 -15.27 1.21 17.41
CA MET A 100 -16.48 0.45 17.75
C MET A 100 -16.16 -1.04 17.74
N LYS A 101 -16.43 -1.74 18.82
CA LYS A 101 -16.13 -3.18 18.92
C LYS A 101 -16.76 -3.95 17.77
N THR A 102 -16.16 -5.06 17.41
CA THR A 102 -16.63 -5.91 16.31
C THR A 102 -18.08 -6.36 16.60
N GLY A 103 -18.94 -6.27 15.59
CA GLY A 103 -20.36 -6.62 15.76
C GLY A 103 -21.28 -5.48 16.18
N GLU A 104 -20.76 -4.25 16.39
CA GLU A 104 -21.56 -3.06 16.71
C GLU A 104 -22.20 -2.39 15.47
N GLY A 105 -22.07 -2.97 14.29
CA GLY A 105 -22.74 -2.51 13.07
C GLY A 105 -22.07 -1.31 12.42
N LYS A 106 -20.74 -1.26 12.37
CA LYS A 106 -19.96 -0.18 11.72
C LYS A 106 -20.42 0.13 10.29
N THR A 107 -20.75 -0.89 9.50
CA THR A 107 -21.24 -0.72 8.13
C THR A 107 -22.52 0.13 8.08
N LEU A 108 -23.44 -0.05 9.03
CA LEU A 108 -24.63 0.78 9.12
C LEU A 108 -24.30 2.21 9.59
N VAL A 109 -23.35 2.36 10.51
CA VAL A 109 -22.89 3.67 11.02
C VAL A 109 -22.35 4.54 9.89
N SER A 110 -21.61 3.98 8.94
CA SER A 110 -21.03 4.74 7.83
C SER A 110 -22.08 5.43 6.95
N THR A 111 -23.33 4.94 6.93
CA THR A 111 -24.41 5.56 6.16
C THR A 111 -24.75 6.98 6.62
N LEU A 112 -24.61 7.26 7.91
CA LEU A 112 -24.90 8.57 8.50
C LEU A 112 -23.97 9.68 7.98
N PRO A 113 -22.66 9.60 8.17
CA PRO A 113 -21.74 10.63 7.67
C PRO A 113 -21.63 10.60 6.14
N ALA A 114 -21.78 9.43 5.50
CA ALA A 114 -21.74 9.34 4.05
C ALA A 114 -22.89 10.15 3.42
N TYR A 115 -24.12 9.98 3.88
CA TYR A 115 -25.26 10.77 3.43
C TYR A 115 -25.05 12.28 3.62
N LEU A 116 -24.69 12.69 4.84
CA LEU A 116 -24.53 14.10 5.18
C LEU A 116 -23.47 14.78 4.28
N ASN A 117 -22.32 14.16 4.12
CA ASN A 117 -21.23 14.74 3.33
C ASN A 117 -21.46 14.62 1.81
N ALA A 118 -22.27 13.67 1.35
CA ALA A 118 -22.67 13.56 -0.05
C ALA A 118 -23.60 14.69 -0.51
N LEU A 119 -24.30 15.37 0.41
CA LEU A 119 -25.16 16.52 0.10
C LEU A 119 -24.40 17.68 -0.58
N GLU A 120 -23.11 17.83 -0.34
CA GLU A 120 -22.27 18.81 -1.03
C GLU A 120 -22.05 18.52 -2.53
N GLY A 121 -22.33 17.30 -2.99
CA GLY A 121 -22.11 16.89 -4.39
C GLY A 121 -20.65 16.71 -4.78
N LYS A 122 -19.71 16.74 -3.82
CA LYS A 122 -18.25 16.64 -4.05
C LYS A 122 -17.74 15.19 -4.05
N GLY A 123 -18.57 14.21 -3.73
CA GLY A 123 -18.24 12.79 -3.66
C GLY A 123 -17.74 12.34 -2.30
N VAL A 124 -18.18 11.15 -1.90
CA VAL A 124 -17.77 10.44 -0.69
C VAL A 124 -17.27 9.06 -1.08
N HIS A 125 -16.09 8.69 -0.63
CA HIS A 125 -15.54 7.37 -0.83
C HIS A 125 -15.65 6.56 0.45
N ILE A 126 -16.27 5.38 0.39
CA ILE A 126 -16.28 4.39 1.47
C ILE A 126 -15.25 3.33 1.09
N VAL A 127 -14.15 3.30 1.85
CA VAL A 127 -12.97 2.49 1.52
C VAL A 127 -12.99 1.21 2.33
N THR A 128 -12.85 0.07 1.65
CA THR A 128 -12.83 -1.26 2.24
C THR A 128 -11.54 -2.00 1.86
N VAL A 129 -11.32 -3.17 2.45
CA VAL A 129 -10.08 -3.95 2.23
C VAL A 129 -10.14 -4.94 1.06
N ASN A 130 -11.32 -5.24 0.51
CA ASN A 130 -11.47 -6.16 -0.63
C ASN A 130 -12.76 -5.91 -1.43
N ASP A 131 -12.78 -6.42 -2.66
CA ASP A 131 -13.89 -6.27 -3.61
C ASP A 131 -15.20 -6.88 -3.11
N TYR A 132 -15.13 -8.00 -2.38
CA TYR A 132 -16.32 -8.64 -1.83
C TYR A 132 -17.04 -7.71 -0.85
N LEU A 133 -16.32 -7.09 0.08
CA LEU A 133 -16.89 -6.14 1.03
C LEU A 133 -17.40 -4.88 0.34
N ALA A 134 -16.66 -4.35 -0.62
CA ALA A 134 -17.08 -3.18 -1.38
C ALA A 134 -18.41 -3.42 -2.10
N ASN A 135 -18.53 -4.55 -2.79
CA ASN A 135 -19.76 -4.91 -3.50
C ASN A 135 -20.93 -5.19 -2.55
N ARG A 136 -20.70 -6.02 -1.52
CA ARG A 136 -21.74 -6.36 -0.52
C ARG A 136 -22.29 -5.11 0.16
N ASP A 137 -21.42 -4.22 0.59
CA ASP A 137 -21.80 -3.04 1.36
C ASP A 137 -22.47 -1.99 0.45
N ALA A 138 -22.06 -1.86 -0.81
CA ALA A 138 -22.73 -1.05 -1.81
C ALA A 138 -24.15 -1.56 -2.09
N GLU A 139 -24.31 -2.87 -2.32
CA GLU A 139 -25.64 -3.48 -2.58
C GLU A 139 -26.56 -3.40 -1.35
N TRP A 140 -26.03 -3.48 -0.15
CA TRP A 140 -26.82 -3.51 1.07
C TRP A 140 -27.12 -2.11 1.60
N MET A 141 -26.09 -1.31 1.90
CA MET A 141 -26.25 0.05 2.43
C MET A 141 -26.66 1.05 1.35
N GLY A 142 -26.28 0.82 0.11
CA GLY A 142 -26.66 1.65 -1.04
C GLY A 142 -28.16 1.87 -1.16
N LYS A 143 -28.96 0.87 -0.82
CA LYS A 143 -30.43 0.96 -0.81
C LYS A 143 -30.97 2.12 0.04
N VAL A 144 -30.29 2.46 1.14
CA VAL A 144 -30.67 3.59 2.00
C VAL A 144 -30.40 4.91 1.29
N HIS A 145 -29.24 5.04 0.66
CA HIS A 145 -28.84 6.24 -0.06
C HIS A 145 -29.68 6.46 -1.32
N GLU A 146 -29.93 5.42 -2.09
CA GLU A 146 -30.79 5.44 -3.27
C GLU A 146 -32.24 5.78 -2.91
N PHE A 147 -32.75 5.23 -1.80
CA PHE A 147 -34.07 5.59 -1.30
C PHE A 147 -34.18 7.09 -0.98
N LEU A 148 -33.10 7.69 -0.48
CA LEU A 148 -33.01 9.12 -0.19
C LEU A 148 -32.65 9.97 -1.43
N GLY A 149 -32.52 9.38 -2.60
CA GLY A 149 -32.27 10.06 -3.88
C GLY A 149 -30.82 10.42 -4.17
N LEU A 150 -29.85 9.75 -3.52
CA LEU A 150 -28.43 9.82 -3.86
C LEU A 150 -28.04 8.68 -4.77
N THR A 151 -27.02 8.90 -5.59
CA THR A 151 -26.42 7.88 -6.45
C THR A 151 -25.32 7.13 -5.74
N VAL A 152 -25.29 5.80 -5.92
CA VAL A 152 -24.29 4.91 -5.31
C VAL A 152 -23.54 4.17 -6.40
N GLY A 153 -22.20 4.17 -6.29
CA GLY A 153 -21.30 3.45 -7.18
C GLY A 153 -20.44 2.45 -6.42
N VAL A 154 -19.91 1.48 -7.15
CA VAL A 154 -18.90 0.55 -6.65
C VAL A 154 -17.78 0.41 -7.66
N VAL A 155 -16.53 0.45 -7.21
CA VAL A 155 -15.35 0.23 -8.07
C VAL A 155 -14.68 -1.08 -7.67
N LEU A 156 -14.59 -1.99 -8.64
CA LEU A 156 -14.01 -3.31 -8.49
C LEU A 156 -12.79 -3.46 -9.42
N ASN A 157 -11.90 -4.37 -9.07
CA ASN A 157 -10.66 -4.62 -9.84
C ASN A 157 -10.94 -4.95 -11.32
N SER A 158 -11.98 -5.73 -11.60
CA SER A 158 -12.32 -6.18 -12.96
C SER A 158 -12.89 -5.11 -13.90
N MET A 159 -13.20 -3.90 -13.40
CA MET A 159 -13.85 -2.84 -14.15
C MET A 159 -12.90 -2.09 -15.08
N LYS A 160 -13.41 -1.70 -16.26
CA LYS A 160 -12.71 -0.83 -17.21
C LYS A 160 -12.80 0.64 -16.79
N ASN A 161 -11.92 1.48 -17.35
CA ASN A 161 -11.84 2.90 -16.99
C ASN A 161 -13.15 3.67 -17.18
N ASP A 162 -13.90 3.42 -18.26
CA ASP A 162 -15.19 4.09 -18.50
C ASP A 162 -16.23 3.71 -17.45
N GLU A 163 -16.27 2.44 -17.05
CA GLU A 163 -17.13 1.95 -15.99
C GLU A 163 -16.73 2.58 -14.65
N ARG A 164 -15.42 2.61 -14.32
CA ARG A 164 -14.90 3.24 -13.11
C ARG A 164 -15.27 4.72 -13.03
N ARG A 165 -15.14 5.46 -14.13
CA ARG A 165 -15.51 6.88 -14.20
C ARG A 165 -16.97 7.10 -13.85
N ALA A 166 -17.86 6.27 -14.38
CA ALA A 166 -19.28 6.34 -14.05
C ALA A 166 -19.54 6.08 -12.56
N GLN A 167 -18.81 5.14 -11.95
CA GLN A 167 -18.94 4.84 -10.52
C GLN A 167 -18.38 5.97 -9.64
N TYR A 168 -17.23 6.53 -9.97
CA TYR A 168 -16.68 7.69 -9.23
C TYR A 168 -17.52 8.97 -9.39
N ALA A 169 -18.31 9.07 -10.43
CA ALA A 169 -19.23 10.20 -10.63
C ALA A 169 -20.43 10.17 -9.68
N CYS A 170 -20.73 9.04 -9.03
CA CYS A 170 -21.81 8.91 -8.06
C CYS A 170 -21.56 9.76 -6.80
N ASP A 171 -22.61 10.05 -6.05
CA ASP A 171 -22.53 10.81 -4.80
C ASP A 171 -21.71 10.07 -3.73
N ILE A 172 -21.87 8.75 -3.67
CA ILE A 172 -21.16 7.85 -2.75
C ILE A 172 -20.58 6.69 -3.57
N THR A 173 -19.29 6.41 -3.40
CA THR A 173 -18.60 5.31 -4.10
C THR A 173 -17.93 4.38 -3.10
N TYR A 174 -18.28 3.09 -3.16
CA TYR A 174 -17.58 2.02 -2.44
C TYR A 174 -16.41 1.52 -3.27
N VAL A 175 -15.24 1.40 -2.66
CA VAL A 175 -14.01 1.05 -3.38
C VAL A 175 -13.00 0.42 -2.44
N THR A 176 -12.11 -0.43 -2.95
CA THR A 176 -10.98 -0.94 -2.16
C THR A 176 -9.86 0.09 -2.04
N ASN A 177 -9.12 0.04 -0.94
CA ASN A 177 -7.97 0.91 -0.70
C ASN A 177 -6.93 0.84 -1.84
N ASN A 178 -6.68 -0.36 -2.36
CA ASN A 178 -5.71 -0.59 -3.44
C ASN A 178 -6.18 0.04 -4.75
N GLU A 179 -7.41 -0.28 -5.20
CA GLU A 179 -7.94 0.26 -6.46
C GLU A 179 -8.05 1.79 -6.43
N LEU A 180 -8.48 2.34 -5.29
CA LEU A 180 -8.58 3.78 -5.09
C LEU A 180 -7.22 4.48 -5.28
N GLY A 181 -6.16 3.92 -4.70
CA GLY A 181 -4.82 4.46 -4.83
C GLY A 181 -4.20 4.21 -6.21
N PHE A 182 -4.46 3.05 -6.83
CA PHE A 182 -4.01 2.79 -8.20
C PHE A 182 -4.73 3.65 -9.23
N ASP A 183 -6.02 3.93 -9.04
CA ASP A 183 -6.76 4.85 -9.92
C ASP A 183 -6.20 6.28 -9.82
N TYR A 184 -5.81 6.72 -8.61
CA TYR A 184 -5.11 7.99 -8.45
C TYR A 184 -3.78 8.02 -9.22
N LEU A 185 -2.98 6.97 -9.15
CA LEU A 185 -1.72 6.90 -9.90
C LEU A 185 -1.99 6.84 -11.41
N ARG A 186 -2.97 6.03 -11.84
CA ARG A 186 -3.36 5.93 -13.27
C ARG A 186 -3.85 7.26 -13.82
N ASP A 187 -4.64 8.02 -13.07
CA ASP A 187 -5.12 9.35 -13.44
C ASP A 187 -3.99 10.36 -13.65
N ASN A 188 -2.88 10.19 -12.93
CA ASN A 188 -1.69 11.01 -13.14
C ASN A 188 -0.78 10.53 -14.28
N MET A 189 -1.18 9.48 -15.01
CA MET A 189 -0.47 8.95 -16.18
C MET A 189 -1.28 9.06 -17.47
N VAL A 190 -2.54 9.53 -17.41
CA VAL A 190 -3.40 9.71 -18.60
C VAL A 190 -2.93 10.87 -19.46
N ILE A 191 -3.14 10.77 -20.77
CA ILE A 191 -2.70 11.80 -21.74
C ILE A 191 -3.86 12.70 -22.21
N TYR A 192 -5.10 12.33 -21.92
CA TYR A 192 -6.29 13.14 -22.21
C TYR A 192 -7.14 13.31 -20.95
N LYS A 193 -7.72 14.50 -20.76
CA LYS A 193 -8.57 14.82 -19.61
C LYS A 193 -9.77 13.88 -19.46
N GLU A 194 -10.34 13.46 -20.58
CA GLU A 194 -11.48 12.56 -20.64
C GLU A 194 -11.16 11.15 -20.12
N GLN A 195 -9.88 10.79 -20.02
CA GLN A 195 -9.43 9.51 -19.46
C GLN A 195 -9.40 9.48 -17.95
N LEU A 196 -9.47 10.64 -17.29
CA LEU A 196 -9.54 10.72 -15.83
C LEU A 196 -10.76 9.98 -15.30
N VAL A 197 -10.57 9.16 -14.28
CA VAL A 197 -11.66 8.40 -13.67
C VAL A 197 -12.12 9.00 -12.34
N GLN A 198 -11.20 9.56 -11.54
CA GLN A 198 -11.51 10.15 -10.24
C GLN A 198 -11.86 11.64 -10.33
N ARG A 199 -12.67 12.08 -9.37
CA ARG A 199 -12.85 13.49 -9.04
C ARG A 199 -11.85 13.92 -7.95
N ASP A 200 -11.94 15.17 -7.50
CA ASP A 200 -11.18 15.64 -6.34
C ASP A 200 -11.45 14.78 -5.10
N LEU A 201 -10.40 14.49 -4.35
CA LEU A 201 -10.47 13.70 -3.13
C LEU A 201 -11.06 14.52 -1.98
N ASN A 202 -12.38 14.42 -1.80
CA ASN A 202 -13.12 15.24 -0.84
C ASN A 202 -13.21 14.57 0.54
N TYR A 203 -13.99 13.48 0.67
CA TYR A 203 -14.17 12.80 1.94
C TYR A 203 -14.02 11.28 1.81
N ALA A 204 -13.19 10.68 2.67
CA ALA A 204 -13.03 9.24 2.78
C ALA A 204 -13.48 8.73 4.14
N ILE A 205 -14.29 7.68 4.15
CA ILE A 205 -14.61 6.87 5.32
C ILE A 205 -13.90 5.53 5.14
N ILE A 206 -12.91 5.25 5.99
CA ILE A 206 -12.06 4.06 5.87
C ILE A 206 -12.57 3.01 6.84
N ASP A 207 -13.16 1.93 6.32
CA ASP A 207 -13.52 0.76 7.12
C ASP A 207 -12.29 -0.10 7.39
N GLU A 208 -12.24 -0.70 8.58
CA GLU A 208 -11.07 -1.42 9.08
C GLU A 208 -9.79 -0.57 8.93
N VAL A 209 -9.86 0.68 9.39
CA VAL A 209 -8.82 1.71 9.21
C VAL A 209 -7.44 1.27 9.70
N ASP A 210 -7.37 0.43 10.70
CA ASP A 210 -6.14 -0.16 11.21
C ASP A 210 -5.50 -1.14 10.22
N SER A 211 -6.28 -1.88 9.43
CA SER A 211 -5.75 -2.69 8.35
C SER A 211 -5.17 -1.82 7.24
N VAL A 212 -5.95 -0.87 6.78
CA VAL A 212 -5.61 -0.03 5.63
C VAL A 212 -4.40 0.87 5.94
N LEU A 213 -4.43 1.57 7.09
CA LEU A 213 -3.45 2.61 7.41
C LEU A 213 -2.26 2.13 8.24
N ILE A 214 -2.31 0.94 8.83
CA ILE A 214 -1.22 0.38 9.62
C ILE A 214 -0.64 -0.86 8.95
N ASP A 215 -1.44 -1.92 8.73
CA ASP A 215 -0.92 -3.20 8.22
C ASP A 215 -0.46 -3.09 6.76
N GLU A 216 -1.32 -2.58 5.88
CA GLU A 216 -1.02 -2.47 4.46
C GLU A 216 -0.11 -1.27 4.12
N ALA A 217 0.00 -0.31 5.04
CA ALA A 217 0.84 0.87 4.87
C ALA A 217 2.35 0.63 5.07
N ARG A 218 2.77 -0.61 5.19
CA ARG A 218 4.20 -1.01 5.23
C ARG A 218 4.88 -0.91 3.87
N THR A 219 4.13 -1.01 2.79
CA THR A 219 4.63 -0.93 1.40
C THR A 219 3.85 0.10 0.61
N PRO A 220 4.50 0.90 -0.24
CA PRO A 220 3.80 1.83 -1.11
C PRO A 220 3.00 1.11 -2.19
N LEU A 221 2.09 1.83 -2.84
CA LEU A 221 1.47 1.42 -4.09
C LEU A 221 2.44 1.70 -5.23
N ILE A 222 2.67 0.73 -6.11
CA ILE A 222 3.62 0.83 -7.22
C ILE A 222 2.96 0.37 -8.50
N ILE A 223 3.03 1.20 -9.54
CA ILE A 223 2.72 0.80 -10.92
C ILE A 223 4.03 0.58 -11.64
N SER A 224 4.18 -0.59 -12.25
CA SER A 224 5.40 -1.01 -12.94
C SER A 224 5.22 -1.11 -14.45
N GLY A 225 6.28 -0.85 -15.20
CA GLY A 225 6.39 -1.03 -16.62
C GLY A 225 7.68 -1.74 -17.01
N GLN A 226 7.91 -1.97 -18.31
CA GLN A 226 9.14 -2.61 -18.77
C GLN A 226 10.33 -1.64 -18.73
N SER A 227 11.43 -2.08 -18.14
CA SER A 227 12.71 -1.37 -18.21
C SER A 227 13.43 -1.65 -19.53
N GLY A 228 14.17 -0.65 -20.03
CA GLY A 228 15.11 -0.79 -21.14
C GLY A 228 16.48 -1.37 -20.78
N LYS A 229 16.76 -1.60 -19.48
CA LYS A 229 18.10 -2.02 -18.98
C LYS A 229 18.48 -3.43 -19.43
N SER A 230 19.79 -3.68 -19.50
CA SER A 230 20.36 -4.96 -19.92
C SER A 230 20.21 -6.01 -18.84
N THR A 231 19.77 -7.22 -19.22
CA THR A 231 19.69 -8.37 -18.31
C THR A 231 21.02 -9.07 -18.07
N LYS A 232 22.06 -8.75 -18.86
CA LYS A 232 23.38 -9.41 -18.78
C LYS A 232 24.13 -9.14 -17.49
N LEU A 233 23.92 -7.97 -16.87
CA LEU A 233 24.61 -7.61 -15.64
C LEU A 233 24.23 -8.54 -14.48
N TYR A 234 22.97 -8.99 -14.42
CA TYR A 234 22.52 -9.97 -13.42
C TYR A 234 23.26 -11.31 -13.52
N GLU A 235 23.49 -11.80 -14.74
CA GLU A 235 24.23 -13.06 -14.98
C GLU A 235 25.70 -12.91 -14.57
N VAL A 236 26.31 -11.76 -14.86
CA VAL A 236 27.72 -11.48 -14.49
C VAL A 236 27.86 -11.34 -12.97
N CYS A 237 26.91 -10.64 -12.31
CA CYS A 237 26.92 -10.52 -10.85
C CYS A 237 26.64 -11.85 -10.15
N ASP A 238 25.84 -12.75 -10.73
CA ASP A 238 25.64 -14.11 -10.21
C ASP A 238 26.96 -14.91 -10.21
N ILE A 239 27.72 -14.83 -11.29
CA ILE A 239 29.04 -15.50 -11.38
C ILE A 239 29.99 -15.00 -10.30
N LEU A 240 30.05 -13.70 -10.07
CA LEU A 240 30.89 -13.11 -9.02
C LEU A 240 30.41 -13.48 -7.62
N ALA A 241 29.08 -13.41 -7.37
CA ALA A 241 28.51 -13.73 -6.07
C ALA A 241 28.84 -15.15 -5.59
N ARG A 242 28.99 -16.11 -6.52
CA ARG A 242 29.41 -17.48 -6.21
C ARG A 242 30.87 -17.60 -5.83
N GLN A 243 31.71 -16.61 -6.16
CA GLN A 243 33.13 -16.59 -5.86
C GLN A 243 33.47 -15.86 -4.56
N LEU A 244 32.49 -15.07 -4.05
CA LEU A 244 32.68 -14.33 -2.81
C LEU A 244 32.40 -15.24 -1.59
N GLU A 245 33.20 -15.06 -0.54
CA GLU A 245 33.15 -15.86 0.67
C GLU A 245 32.33 -15.13 1.77
N ARG A 246 31.39 -15.84 2.37
CA ARG A 246 30.61 -15.31 3.51
C ARG A 246 31.50 -15.22 4.75
N GLY A 247 31.51 -14.09 5.38
CA GLY A 247 32.20 -13.81 6.64
C GLY A 247 31.28 -13.69 7.84
N GLU A 248 31.86 -13.43 8.99
CA GLU A 248 31.16 -13.18 10.25
C GLU A 248 31.65 -11.85 10.84
N ALA A 249 30.73 -11.12 11.50
CA ALA A 249 31.07 -9.93 12.28
C ALA A 249 31.22 -10.32 13.76
N SER A 250 32.28 -9.90 14.40
CA SER A 250 32.44 -10.09 15.85
C SER A 250 31.61 -9.07 16.62
N GLY A 251 30.33 -9.41 16.89
CA GLY A 251 29.42 -8.62 17.73
C GLY A 251 28.20 -8.05 16.97
N GLU A 252 27.07 -7.90 17.68
CA GLU A 252 25.91 -7.18 17.15
C GLU A 252 26.24 -5.67 17.08
N VAL A 253 26.07 -5.08 15.87
CA VAL A 253 26.15 -3.63 15.67
C VAL A 253 24.96 -2.96 16.36
N THR A 254 25.10 -2.65 17.65
CA THR A 254 24.14 -1.80 18.35
C THR A 254 24.64 -0.35 18.28
N LYS A 255 23.70 0.62 18.30
CA LYS A 255 24.07 2.05 18.40
C LYS A 255 25.03 2.35 19.57
N MET A 256 25.13 1.46 20.54
CA MET A 256 25.94 1.59 21.73
C MET A 256 27.38 1.13 21.50
N THR A 257 27.62 0.10 20.64
CA THR A 257 28.96 -0.34 20.25
C THR A 257 29.63 0.65 19.30
N ALA A 258 28.87 1.28 18.41
CA ALA A 258 29.37 2.35 17.52
C ALA A 258 29.79 3.62 18.29
N ILE A 259 29.14 3.92 19.43
CA ILE A 259 29.49 5.06 20.31
C ILE A 259 30.70 4.75 21.21
N MET A 260 30.95 3.48 21.53
CA MET A 260 32.06 3.04 22.41
C MET A 260 33.40 2.82 21.68
N GLY A 261 33.42 2.94 20.34
CA GLY A 261 34.66 2.84 19.57
C GLY A 261 35.29 1.44 19.57
N GLU A 262 34.51 0.39 19.77
CA GLU A 262 34.98 -0.97 19.59
C GLU A 262 35.19 -1.26 18.10
N GLU A 263 36.42 -1.60 17.72
CA GLU A 263 36.75 -2.07 16.36
C GLU A 263 36.04 -3.39 16.10
N ILE A 264 35.02 -3.34 15.21
CA ILE A 264 34.34 -4.54 14.74
C ILE A 264 35.26 -5.19 13.69
N THR A 265 35.80 -6.34 14.02
CA THR A 265 36.59 -7.13 13.03
C THR A 265 35.60 -7.90 12.16
N GLU A 266 35.54 -7.52 10.90
CA GLU A 266 34.78 -8.21 9.85
C GLU A 266 35.70 -9.20 9.13
N THR A 267 35.24 -10.42 8.90
CA THR A 267 35.95 -11.44 8.13
C THR A 267 35.20 -11.77 6.85
N GLY A 268 35.86 -12.31 5.84
CA GLY A 268 35.27 -12.68 4.54
C GLY A 268 34.93 -11.46 3.67
N ASP A 269 34.21 -11.71 2.57
CA ASP A 269 33.91 -10.71 1.55
C ASP A 269 32.57 -10.02 1.77
N PHE A 270 31.64 -10.68 2.47
CA PHE A 270 30.34 -10.11 2.79
C PHE A 270 29.75 -10.72 4.08
N ILE A 271 28.88 -9.96 4.72
CA ILE A 271 28.19 -10.35 5.95
C ILE A 271 26.70 -10.41 5.68
N VAL A 272 26.04 -11.45 6.23
CA VAL A 272 24.60 -11.66 6.10
C VAL A 272 23.94 -11.46 7.46
N ASN A 273 23.01 -10.52 7.53
CA ASN A 273 22.10 -10.38 8.67
C ASN A 273 20.75 -11.01 8.32
N GLU A 274 20.55 -12.24 8.75
CA GLU A 274 19.32 -13.00 8.46
C GLU A 274 18.07 -12.39 9.13
N LYS A 275 18.25 -11.74 10.28
CA LYS A 275 17.16 -11.12 11.06
C LYS A 275 16.57 -9.90 10.35
N ASP A 276 17.42 -9.09 9.74
CA ASP A 276 17.04 -7.89 9.02
C ASP A 276 16.93 -8.11 7.49
N LYS A 277 17.25 -9.33 7.03
CA LYS A 277 17.30 -9.73 5.61
C LYS A 277 18.22 -8.83 4.76
N ILE A 278 19.38 -8.44 5.31
CA ILE A 278 20.34 -7.53 4.69
C ILE A 278 21.66 -8.27 4.43
N VAL A 279 22.31 -7.93 3.32
CA VAL A 279 23.68 -8.36 2.99
C VAL A 279 24.52 -7.11 2.77
N ASN A 280 25.69 -7.07 3.41
CA ASN A 280 26.65 -5.98 3.27
C ASN A 280 27.99 -6.52 2.80
N LEU A 281 28.63 -5.83 1.85
CA LEU A 281 30.01 -6.11 1.47
C LEU A 281 30.97 -5.59 2.54
N THR A 282 32.01 -6.35 2.83
CA THR A 282 33.15 -5.89 3.62
C THR A 282 34.12 -5.09 2.74
N GLU A 283 35.11 -4.42 3.32
CA GLU A 283 36.15 -3.72 2.58
C GLU A 283 36.86 -4.67 1.59
N GLN A 284 37.16 -5.90 2.04
CA GLN A 284 37.74 -6.94 1.20
C GLN A 284 36.85 -7.32 0.03
N GLY A 285 35.52 -7.42 0.27
CA GLY A 285 34.52 -7.71 -0.75
C GLY A 285 34.41 -6.59 -1.78
N VAL A 286 34.40 -5.34 -1.34
CA VAL A 286 34.42 -4.17 -2.24
C VAL A 286 35.61 -4.22 -3.18
N HIS A 287 36.81 -4.42 -2.68
CA HIS A 287 38.00 -4.51 -3.52
C HIS A 287 37.96 -5.68 -4.52
N LYS A 288 37.40 -6.83 -4.15
CA LYS A 288 37.19 -7.93 -5.10
C LYS A 288 36.23 -7.58 -6.22
N VAL A 289 35.12 -6.87 -5.90
CA VAL A 289 34.15 -6.39 -6.89
C VAL A 289 34.78 -5.37 -7.82
N GLU A 290 35.52 -4.38 -7.29
CA GLU A 290 36.25 -3.37 -8.06
C GLU A 290 37.22 -3.99 -9.04
N ASN A 291 38.04 -4.97 -8.58
CA ASN A 291 38.99 -5.70 -9.42
C ASN A 291 38.31 -6.53 -10.52
N PHE A 292 37.17 -7.17 -10.22
CA PHE A 292 36.42 -7.98 -11.17
C PHE A 292 35.83 -7.15 -12.31
N PHE A 293 35.26 -6.00 -11.99
CA PHE A 293 34.63 -5.09 -12.97
C PHE A 293 35.60 -4.08 -13.56
N HIS A 294 36.90 -4.06 -13.10
CA HIS A 294 37.90 -3.09 -13.52
C HIS A 294 37.50 -1.63 -13.29
N ILE A 295 36.90 -1.33 -12.15
CA ILE A 295 36.47 0.01 -11.72
C ILE A 295 37.37 0.50 -10.58
N GLU A 296 37.54 1.82 -10.46
CA GLU A 296 38.41 2.41 -9.43
C GLU A 296 37.73 2.52 -8.06
N ASN A 297 36.42 2.82 -8.07
CA ASN A 297 35.63 3.02 -6.83
C ASN A 297 34.20 2.55 -7.03
N LEU A 298 33.74 1.57 -6.26
CA LEU A 298 32.40 1.02 -6.34
C LEU A 298 31.32 2.02 -5.83
N ALA A 299 31.70 2.98 -4.99
CA ALA A 299 30.80 3.97 -4.42
C ALA A 299 30.51 5.18 -5.35
N ASP A 300 31.17 5.26 -6.51
CA ASP A 300 30.92 6.33 -7.45
C ASP A 300 29.51 6.22 -8.06
N PRO A 301 28.84 7.36 -8.34
CA PRO A 301 27.49 7.37 -8.91
C PRO A 301 27.35 6.55 -10.21
N GLU A 302 28.40 6.48 -11.02
CA GLU A 302 28.42 5.70 -12.27
C GLU A 302 28.41 4.19 -12.03
N ASN A 303 28.85 3.73 -10.85
CA ASN A 303 29.00 2.32 -10.50
C ASN A 303 27.87 1.80 -9.58
N LEU A 304 26.90 2.63 -9.22
CA LEU A 304 25.76 2.29 -8.34
C LEU A 304 24.96 1.09 -8.87
N GLU A 305 24.81 0.94 -10.18
CA GLU A 305 24.12 -0.19 -10.79
C GLU A 305 24.86 -1.51 -10.54
N ILE A 306 26.18 -1.51 -10.61
CA ILE A 306 27.02 -2.68 -10.31
C ILE A 306 26.91 -3.04 -8.83
N GLN A 307 27.05 -2.04 -7.96
CA GLN A 307 26.91 -2.20 -6.50
C GLN A 307 25.55 -2.81 -6.14
N HIS A 308 24.50 -2.27 -6.70
CA HIS A 308 23.14 -2.76 -6.48
C HIS A 308 22.96 -4.21 -6.91
N ASN A 309 23.38 -4.55 -8.13
CA ASN A 309 23.21 -5.88 -8.69
C ASN A 309 24.02 -6.95 -7.95
N ILE A 310 25.23 -6.63 -7.48
CA ILE A 310 26.02 -7.60 -6.69
C ILE A 310 25.38 -7.86 -5.32
N ILE A 311 24.84 -6.84 -4.66
CA ILE A 311 24.11 -7.00 -3.41
C ILE A 311 22.86 -7.87 -3.62
N LEU A 312 22.13 -7.66 -4.71
CA LEU A 312 20.97 -8.48 -5.06
C LEU A 312 21.35 -9.93 -5.35
N ALA A 313 22.44 -10.18 -6.05
CA ALA A 313 22.94 -11.51 -6.30
C ALA A 313 23.31 -12.22 -4.98
N LEU A 314 24.00 -11.54 -4.08
CA LEU A 314 24.32 -12.06 -2.74
C LEU A 314 23.06 -12.33 -1.90
N ARG A 315 22.06 -11.45 -1.95
CA ARG A 315 20.76 -11.66 -1.29
C ARG A 315 20.05 -12.88 -1.87
N ALA A 316 20.02 -13.02 -3.19
CA ALA A 316 19.39 -14.16 -3.85
C ALA A 316 20.02 -15.48 -3.42
N HIS A 317 21.35 -15.53 -3.25
CA HIS A 317 22.06 -16.75 -2.84
C HIS A 317 21.90 -17.07 -1.34
N ASN A 318 21.89 -16.06 -0.47
CA ASN A 318 22.00 -16.26 0.98
C ASN A 318 20.68 -16.10 1.75
N LEU A 319 19.68 -15.42 1.21
CA LEU A 319 18.44 -15.09 1.89
C LEU A 319 17.17 -15.53 1.15
N MET A 320 17.30 -16.07 -0.07
CA MET A 320 16.15 -16.55 -0.85
C MET A 320 16.32 -18.02 -1.16
N PHE A 321 15.43 -18.85 -0.65
CA PHE A 321 15.53 -20.30 -0.72
C PHE A 321 14.45 -20.90 -1.63
N ARG A 322 14.90 -21.81 -2.50
CA ARG A 322 13.99 -22.56 -3.37
C ARG A 322 13.05 -23.42 -2.53
N ASP A 323 11.81 -23.56 -2.97
CA ASP A 323 10.72 -24.29 -2.31
C ASP A 323 10.25 -23.69 -0.96
N GLN A 324 10.82 -22.54 -0.55
CA GLN A 324 10.35 -21.74 0.58
C GLN A 324 9.84 -20.37 0.11
N ASP A 325 10.74 -19.55 -0.46
CA ASP A 325 10.44 -18.20 -0.92
C ASP A 325 9.94 -18.19 -2.36
N TYR A 326 10.40 -19.14 -3.18
CA TYR A 326 10.01 -19.27 -4.58
C TYR A 326 10.10 -20.72 -5.06
N VAL A 327 9.43 -21.01 -6.17
CA VAL A 327 9.55 -22.27 -6.91
C VAL A 327 9.92 -21.99 -8.35
N VAL A 328 10.61 -22.95 -9.00
CA VAL A 328 10.93 -22.88 -10.42
C VAL A 328 10.03 -23.85 -11.17
N LYS A 329 9.24 -23.34 -12.10
CA LYS A 329 8.31 -24.11 -12.91
C LYS A 329 8.21 -23.55 -14.33
N ASP A 330 8.26 -24.42 -15.33
CA ASP A 330 8.12 -24.06 -16.75
C ASP A 330 9.13 -22.96 -17.18
N ASP A 331 10.38 -23.02 -16.70
CA ASP A 331 11.47 -22.05 -16.92
C ASP A 331 11.14 -20.64 -16.39
N GLU A 332 10.32 -20.56 -15.34
CA GLU A 332 9.95 -19.32 -14.64
C GLU A 332 10.14 -19.48 -13.12
N VAL A 333 10.60 -18.40 -12.49
CA VAL A 333 10.60 -18.25 -11.04
C VAL A 333 9.22 -17.74 -10.62
N LEU A 334 8.58 -18.45 -9.70
CA LEU A 334 7.27 -18.09 -9.17
C LEU A 334 7.40 -17.85 -7.67
N ILE A 335 6.92 -16.72 -7.19
CA ILE A 335 6.97 -16.37 -5.76
C ILE A 335 6.04 -17.30 -4.98
N VAL A 336 6.50 -17.70 -3.80
CA VAL A 336 5.69 -18.37 -2.77
C VAL A 336 5.43 -17.34 -1.66
N ASP A 337 4.17 -17.11 -1.35
CA ASP A 337 3.80 -16.22 -0.25
C ASP A 337 4.22 -16.80 1.10
N GLU A 338 5.01 -16.06 1.84
CA GLU A 338 5.57 -16.45 3.15
C GLU A 338 4.46 -16.80 4.17
N PHE A 339 3.30 -16.14 4.08
CA PHE A 339 2.19 -16.34 5.02
C PHE A 339 1.21 -17.43 4.59
N THR A 340 1.04 -17.61 3.30
CA THR A 340 0.01 -18.52 2.76
C THR A 340 0.58 -19.77 2.14
N GLY A 341 1.89 -19.83 1.86
CA GLY A 341 2.55 -20.92 1.14
C GLY A 341 2.08 -21.08 -0.31
N ARG A 342 1.39 -20.05 -0.85
CA ARG A 342 0.81 -20.08 -2.20
C ARG A 342 1.80 -19.61 -3.24
N ILE A 343 1.77 -20.26 -4.38
CA ILE A 343 2.40 -19.74 -5.58
C ILE A 343 1.60 -18.53 -6.06
N MET A 344 2.26 -17.41 -6.25
CA MET A 344 1.69 -16.17 -6.76
C MET A 344 2.03 -15.97 -8.24
N PRO A 345 1.20 -16.46 -9.18
CA PRO A 345 1.46 -16.29 -10.61
C PRO A 345 1.38 -14.81 -10.99
N GLY A 346 2.36 -14.34 -11.77
CA GLY A 346 2.39 -12.97 -12.26
C GLY A 346 2.98 -11.94 -11.30
N ARG A 347 3.22 -12.29 -10.03
CA ARG A 347 4.01 -11.44 -9.12
C ARG A 347 5.51 -11.66 -9.30
N ARG A 348 6.26 -10.58 -9.11
CA ARG A 348 7.72 -10.59 -9.15
C ARG A 348 8.26 -9.84 -7.94
N TYR A 349 9.42 -10.25 -7.44
CA TYR A 349 10.13 -9.43 -6.44
C TYR A 349 10.55 -8.11 -7.08
N SER A 350 10.46 -7.03 -6.32
CA SER A 350 10.86 -5.68 -6.75
C SER A 350 12.39 -5.53 -6.82
N ASP A 351 12.80 -4.41 -7.36
CA ASP A 351 14.17 -3.88 -7.29
C ASP A 351 15.23 -4.81 -7.89
N GLY A 352 14.91 -5.61 -8.89
CA GLY A 352 15.85 -6.52 -9.55
C GLY A 352 16.09 -7.85 -8.81
N LEU A 353 15.54 -8.05 -7.60
CA LEU A 353 15.74 -9.30 -6.84
C LEU A 353 15.18 -10.52 -7.58
N HIS A 354 14.07 -10.35 -8.31
CA HIS A 354 13.52 -11.46 -9.10
C HIS A 354 14.46 -11.90 -10.22
N GLN A 355 15.08 -10.93 -10.91
CA GLN A 355 16.08 -11.18 -11.93
C GLN A 355 17.34 -11.82 -11.37
N ALA A 356 17.77 -11.40 -10.18
CA ALA A 356 18.89 -12.02 -9.49
C ALA A 356 18.59 -13.49 -9.13
N ILE A 357 17.33 -13.82 -8.76
CA ILE A 357 16.91 -15.21 -8.54
C ILE A 357 16.81 -15.97 -9.87
N GLU A 358 16.29 -15.35 -10.93
CA GLU A 358 16.27 -15.95 -12.27
C GLU A 358 17.71 -16.29 -12.76
N ALA A 359 18.68 -15.39 -12.53
CA ALA A 359 20.09 -15.64 -12.83
C ALA A 359 20.66 -16.78 -11.96
N LYS A 360 20.39 -16.79 -10.66
CA LYS A 360 20.80 -17.84 -9.73
C LYS A 360 20.30 -19.22 -10.15
N GLU A 361 19.04 -19.31 -10.58
CA GLU A 361 18.40 -20.58 -11.00
C GLU A 361 18.67 -20.94 -12.47
N HIS A 362 19.45 -20.11 -13.19
CA HIS A 362 19.79 -20.31 -14.61
C HIS A 362 18.55 -20.41 -15.53
N VAL A 363 17.46 -19.77 -15.15
CA VAL A 363 16.30 -19.57 -16.03
C VAL A 363 16.48 -18.29 -16.82
N LYS A 364 15.66 -18.08 -17.87
CA LYS A 364 15.75 -16.88 -18.69
C LYS A 364 15.49 -15.63 -17.86
N VAL A 365 16.51 -14.79 -17.67
CA VAL A 365 16.39 -13.49 -17.00
C VAL A 365 15.49 -12.58 -17.84
N ARG A 366 14.34 -12.21 -17.30
CA ARG A 366 13.42 -11.29 -17.96
C ARG A 366 13.82 -9.85 -17.64
N ARG A 367 13.41 -8.92 -18.53
CA ARG A 367 13.67 -7.50 -18.30
C ARG A 367 13.11 -7.04 -16.96
N GLU A 368 13.84 -6.16 -16.32
CA GLU A 368 13.44 -5.54 -15.07
C GLU A 368 12.13 -4.75 -15.24
N SER A 369 11.32 -4.74 -14.19
CA SER A 369 10.18 -3.84 -14.11
C SER A 369 10.66 -2.51 -13.58
N LYS A 370 10.48 -1.44 -14.35
CA LYS A 370 10.74 -0.08 -13.92
C LYS A 370 9.51 0.46 -13.16
N THR A 371 9.74 1.16 -12.06
CA THR A 371 8.68 1.88 -11.35
C THR A 371 8.23 3.08 -12.20
N LEU A 372 6.97 3.08 -12.62
CA LEU A 372 6.37 4.16 -13.40
C LEU A 372 5.72 5.21 -12.51
N ALA A 373 5.06 4.78 -11.44
CA ALA A 373 4.43 5.65 -10.46
C ALA A 373 4.36 4.95 -9.10
N THR A 374 4.52 5.71 -8.05
CA THR A 374 4.46 5.20 -6.68
C THR A 374 3.84 6.24 -5.75
N ILE A 375 3.13 5.77 -4.71
CA ILE A 375 2.68 6.60 -3.59
C ILE A 375 2.50 5.73 -2.36
N THR A 376 2.85 6.24 -1.18
CA THR A 376 2.53 5.58 0.08
C THR A 376 1.06 5.80 0.45
N PHE A 377 0.45 4.84 1.17
CA PHE A 377 -0.92 5.01 1.69
C PHE A 377 -1.04 6.25 2.56
N GLN A 378 0.00 6.54 3.35
CA GLN A 378 0.06 7.71 4.21
C GLN A 378 -0.12 8.99 3.40
N ASN A 379 0.68 9.17 2.36
CA ASN A 379 0.62 10.36 1.51
C ASN A 379 -0.65 10.40 0.68
N PHE A 380 -1.13 9.25 0.21
CA PHE A 380 -2.36 9.17 -0.56
C PHE A 380 -3.59 9.61 0.26
N PHE A 381 -3.82 9.00 1.44
CA PHE A 381 -4.98 9.36 2.26
C PHE A 381 -4.88 10.77 2.86
N ASN A 382 -3.67 11.31 3.02
CA ASN A 382 -3.49 12.71 3.44
C ASN A 382 -3.89 13.73 2.36
N LYS A 383 -4.15 13.32 1.12
CA LYS A 383 -4.68 14.19 0.06
C LYS A 383 -6.18 14.47 0.18
N TYR A 384 -6.91 13.67 0.92
CA TYR A 384 -8.32 13.94 1.17
C TYR A 384 -8.50 15.21 2.02
N LYS A 385 -9.47 16.05 1.64
CA LYS A 385 -9.83 17.24 2.43
C LYS A 385 -10.32 16.84 3.82
N LYS A 386 -11.08 15.75 3.90
CA LYS A 386 -11.54 15.14 5.13
C LYS A 386 -11.41 13.62 5.04
N LYS A 387 -10.93 12.99 6.10
CA LYS A 387 -10.86 11.54 6.22
C LYS A 387 -11.29 11.12 7.61
N ALA A 388 -11.92 9.96 7.69
CA ALA A 388 -12.35 9.35 8.93
C ALA A 388 -12.13 7.84 8.86
N GLY A 389 -12.06 7.19 10.00
CA GLY A 389 -11.87 5.74 10.04
C GLY A 389 -12.72 5.05 11.10
N MET A 390 -13.00 3.78 10.87
CA MET A 390 -13.69 2.95 11.85
C MET A 390 -13.04 1.56 11.93
N THR A 391 -12.92 1.05 13.14
CA THR A 391 -12.43 -0.30 13.44
C THR A 391 -12.81 -0.71 14.84
N GLY A 392 -12.59 -1.97 15.21
CA GLY A 392 -12.78 -2.48 16.58
C GLY A 392 -11.53 -2.34 17.47
N THR A 393 -10.39 -1.88 16.95
CA THR A 393 -9.06 -2.06 17.56
C THR A 393 -8.05 -0.97 17.22
N ALA A 394 -8.43 0.32 17.26
CA ALA A 394 -7.52 1.42 16.89
C ALA A 394 -6.70 1.99 18.05
N LEU A 395 -7.21 1.88 19.29
CA LEU A 395 -6.65 2.58 20.44
C LEU A 395 -5.19 2.21 20.74
N THR A 396 -4.78 0.98 20.41
CA THR A 396 -3.39 0.54 20.58
C THR A 396 -2.41 1.32 19.72
N GLU A 397 -2.87 1.83 18.58
CA GLU A 397 -2.09 2.57 17.58
C GLU A 397 -2.46 4.07 17.53
N GLU A 398 -3.19 4.60 18.54
CA GLU A 398 -3.66 5.99 18.58
C GLU A 398 -2.54 7.01 18.30
N LYS A 399 -1.35 6.75 18.86
CA LYS A 399 -0.20 7.62 18.64
C LYS A 399 0.17 7.73 17.17
N GLU A 400 0.20 6.62 16.45
CA GLU A 400 0.52 6.57 15.03
C GLU A 400 -0.56 7.26 14.19
N PHE A 401 -1.83 7.02 14.47
CA PHE A 401 -2.92 7.70 13.79
C PHE A 401 -2.88 9.21 13.96
N ARG A 402 -2.49 9.67 15.13
CA ARG A 402 -2.35 11.12 15.41
C ARG A 402 -1.12 11.71 14.72
N ASP A 403 0.04 11.06 14.85
CA ASP A 403 1.32 11.58 14.38
C ASP A 403 1.42 11.60 12.84
N ILE A 404 0.84 10.60 12.17
CA ILE A 404 0.95 10.41 10.70
C ILE A 404 -0.27 10.96 9.96
N TYR A 405 -1.47 10.68 10.48
CA TYR A 405 -2.71 10.98 9.76
C TYR A 405 -3.50 12.15 10.34
N GLY A 406 -3.09 12.68 11.49
CA GLY A 406 -3.79 13.77 12.18
C GLY A 406 -5.16 13.36 12.73
N MET A 407 -5.40 12.07 12.92
CA MET A 407 -6.67 11.54 13.42
C MET A 407 -6.50 11.01 14.84
N ASP A 408 -7.36 11.41 15.76
CA ASP A 408 -7.45 10.82 17.09
C ASP A 408 -8.48 9.68 17.14
N VAL A 409 -8.35 8.83 18.14
CA VAL A 409 -9.22 7.66 18.32
C VAL A 409 -10.20 7.92 19.46
N ILE A 410 -11.50 7.74 19.19
CA ILE A 410 -12.54 7.81 20.18
C ILE A 410 -13.15 6.43 20.39
N GLU A 411 -12.98 5.90 21.60
CA GLU A 411 -13.58 4.64 22.00
C GLU A 411 -15.06 4.85 22.31
N ILE A 412 -15.92 4.15 21.56
CA ILE A 412 -17.37 4.22 21.69
C ILE A 412 -17.85 3.05 22.52
N PRO A 413 -18.71 3.26 23.52
CA PRO A 413 -19.24 2.17 24.34
C PRO A 413 -20.08 1.22 23.48
N THR A 414 -20.11 -0.05 23.86
CA THR A 414 -20.95 -1.06 23.22
C THR A 414 -22.45 -0.83 23.53
N ASN A 415 -23.32 -1.19 22.60
CA ASN A 415 -24.79 -1.08 22.79
C ASN A 415 -25.27 -1.93 23.98
N LYS A 416 -24.72 -3.15 24.11
CA LYS A 416 -24.91 -4.02 25.26
C LYS A 416 -23.57 -4.37 25.91
N PRO A 417 -23.53 -4.60 27.25
CA PRO A 417 -22.30 -5.03 27.90
C PRO A 417 -21.72 -6.29 27.26
N ILE A 418 -20.41 -6.37 27.19
CA ILE A 418 -19.71 -7.58 26.69
C ILE A 418 -19.84 -8.67 27.72
N ALA A 419 -20.47 -9.79 27.35
CA ALA A 419 -20.66 -10.96 28.20
C ALA A 419 -19.56 -12.04 28.00
N ARG A 420 -18.65 -11.84 27.02
CA ARG A 420 -17.53 -12.76 26.78
C ARG A 420 -16.55 -12.78 27.94
N VAL A 421 -16.10 -13.99 28.28
CA VAL A 421 -15.05 -14.21 29.29
C VAL A 421 -13.71 -14.44 28.58
N ASP A 422 -12.74 -13.56 28.84
CA ASP A 422 -11.40 -13.71 28.31
C ASP A 422 -10.51 -14.38 29.37
N LEU A 423 -10.15 -15.66 29.12
CA LEU A 423 -9.32 -16.47 30.01
C LEU A 423 -7.83 -16.11 29.84
N GLU A 424 -7.03 -16.37 30.87
CA GLU A 424 -5.58 -16.22 30.80
C GLU A 424 -4.95 -17.20 29.81
N ASP A 425 -3.79 -16.80 29.25
CA ASP A 425 -3.08 -17.62 28.26
C ASP A 425 -2.60 -18.93 28.88
N ALA A 426 -2.79 -20.02 28.13
CA ALA A 426 -2.28 -21.34 28.47
C ALA A 426 -0.93 -21.55 27.79
N VAL A 427 0.16 -21.61 28.56
CA VAL A 427 1.53 -21.72 27.99
C VAL A 427 2.09 -23.11 28.22
N TYR A 428 2.68 -23.68 27.17
CA TYR A 428 3.28 -25.02 27.15
C TYR A 428 4.76 -24.94 26.79
N MET A 429 5.53 -25.95 27.13
CA MET A 429 6.96 -25.99 26.81
C MET A 429 7.18 -26.15 25.30
N THR A 430 6.42 -27.04 24.66
CA THR A 430 6.60 -27.40 23.23
C THR A 430 5.36 -27.12 22.39
N LYS A 431 5.56 -26.93 21.10
CA LYS A 431 4.46 -26.81 20.10
C LYS A 431 3.58 -28.07 20.08
N LYS A 432 4.18 -29.25 20.29
CA LYS A 432 3.45 -30.54 20.30
C LYS A 432 2.45 -30.63 21.45
N GLU A 433 2.86 -30.23 22.65
CA GLU A 433 1.97 -30.17 23.84
C GLU A 433 0.85 -29.16 23.65
N LYS A 434 1.20 -27.95 23.15
CA LYS A 434 0.24 -26.92 22.81
C LYS A 434 -0.86 -27.41 21.88
N PHE A 435 -0.49 -28.00 20.76
CA PHE A 435 -1.48 -28.49 19.78
C PHE A 435 -2.34 -29.63 20.32
N ARG A 436 -1.80 -30.51 21.18
CA ARG A 436 -2.59 -31.52 21.86
C ARG A 436 -3.62 -30.87 22.78
N ALA A 437 -3.23 -29.86 23.56
CA ALA A 437 -4.14 -29.14 24.43
C ALA A 437 -5.24 -28.39 23.65
N VAL A 438 -4.88 -27.81 22.50
CA VAL A 438 -5.86 -27.19 21.58
C VAL A 438 -6.90 -28.19 21.10
N VAL A 439 -6.47 -29.38 20.67
CA VAL A 439 -7.38 -30.45 20.20
C VAL A 439 -8.31 -30.89 21.31
N GLU A 440 -7.80 -31.06 22.53
CA GLU A 440 -8.63 -31.44 23.70
C GLU A 440 -9.66 -30.33 24.01
N ALA A 441 -9.26 -29.06 24.01
CA ALA A 441 -10.17 -27.94 24.23
C ALA A 441 -11.26 -27.81 23.14
N VAL A 442 -10.94 -28.16 21.90
CA VAL A 442 -11.93 -28.22 20.81
C VAL A 442 -12.90 -29.38 21.05
N LYS A 443 -12.39 -30.56 21.45
CA LYS A 443 -13.20 -31.75 21.73
C LYS A 443 -14.19 -31.51 22.86
N GLU A 444 -13.73 -30.96 23.97
CA GLU A 444 -14.60 -30.61 25.12
C GLU A 444 -15.73 -29.62 24.74
N ALA A 445 -15.42 -28.63 23.92
CA ALA A 445 -16.40 -27.67 23.46
C ALA A 445 -17.40 -28.30 22.46
N HIS A 446 -16.90 -29.12 21.54
CA HIS A 446 -17.72 -29.86 20.57
C HIS A 446 -18.70 -30.83 21.25
N GLU A 447 -18.26 -31.53 22.29
CA GLU A 447 -19.11 -32.42 23.09
C GLU A 447 -20.22 -31.61 23.81
N LYS A 448 -19.96 -30.36 24.19
CA LYS A 448 -20.95 -29.44 24.80
C LYS A 448 -21.83 -28.74 23.76
N GLN A 449 -21.68 -29.06 22.46
CA GLN A 449 -22.33 -28.36 21.35
C GLN A 449 -21.99 -26.86 21.28
N GLN A 450 -20.88 -26.43 21.91
CA GLN A 450 -20.39 -25.07 21.85
C GLN A 450 -19.65 -24.84 20.50
N PRO A 451 -20.02 -23.86 19.70
CA PRO A 451 -19.28 -23.56 18.47
C PRO A 451 -17.87 -23.04 18.77
N VAL A 452 -16.88 -23.47 17.97
CA VAL A 452 -15.47 -23.18 18.18
C VAL A 452 -14.88 -22.52 16.94
N LEU A 453 -14.18 -21.42 17.14
CA LEU A 453 -13.31 -20.81 16.12
C LEU A 453 -11.85 -20.89 16.57
N VAL A 454 -11.06 -21.67 15.85
CA VAL A 454 -9.61 -21.80 16.08
C VAL A 454 -8.87 -20.82 15.17
N GLY A 455 -8.22 -19.84 15.76
CA GLY A 455 -7.37 -18.87 15.03
C GLY A 455 -5.94 -19.39 14.91
N THR A 456 -5.42 -19.42 13.67
CA THR A 456 -4.03 -19.80 13.37
C THR A 456 -3.31 -18.67 12.63
N ILE A 457 -1.99 -18.59 12.75
CA ILE A 457 -1.19 -17.58 12.03
C ILE A 457 -0.89 -18.07 10.60
N THR A 458 -0.50 -19.34 10.43
CA THR A 458 -0.08 -19.88 9.14
C THR A 458 -1.06 -20.92 8.61
N ILE A 459 -1.07 -21.12 7.30
CA ILE A 459 -1.83 -22.20 6.65
C ILE A 459 -1.32 -23.56 7.09
N GLU A 460 0.00 -23.71 7.24
CA GLU A 460 0.63 -24.95 7.69
C GLU A 460 0.08 -25.38 9.06
N THR A 461 -0.01 -24.46 10.03
CA THR A 461 -0.61 -24.72 11.33
C THR A 461 -2.08 -25.11 11.20
N SER A 462 -2.84 -24.44 10.33
CA SER A 462 -4.25 -24.76 10.11
C SER A 462 -4.44 -26.15 9.49
N GLU A 463 -3.58 -26.55 8.56
CA GLU A 463 -3.59 -27.89 7.96
C GLU A 463 -3.15 -28.99 8.96
N LEU A 464 -2.15 -28.67 9.81
CA LEU A 464 -1.73 -29.59 10.88
C LEU A 464 -2.87 -29.86 11.86
N LEU A 465 -3.51 -28.82 12.38
CA LEU A 465 -4.66 -28.95 13.28
C LEU A 465 -5.84 -29.67 12.62
N SER A 466 -6.11 -29.38 11.34
CA SER A 466 -7.14 -30.07 10.57
C SER A 466 -6.87 -31.58 10.52
N ARG A 467 -5.62 -31.99 10.29
CA ARG A 467 -5.23 -33.42 10.31
C ARG A 467 -5.40 -34.06 11.70
N MET A 468 -5.06 -33.29 12.75
CA MET A 468 -5.22 -33.77 14.13
C MET A 468 -6.69 -33.96 14.50
N LEU A 469 -7.56 -32.96 14.20
CA LEU A 469 -9.00 -33.05 14.46
C LEU A 469 -9.69 -34.16 13.66
N LYS A 470 -9.27 -34.40 12.41
CA LYS A 470 -9.76 -35.55 11.63
C LYS A 470 -9.42 -36.88 12.25
N ARG A 471 -8.25 -37.04 12.89
CA ARG A 471 -7.87 -38.29 13.62
C ARG A 471 -8.74 -38.52 14.84
N GLU A 472 -9.18 -37.44 15.52
CA GLU A 472 -10.12 -37.52 16.64
C GLU A 472 -11.59 -37.67 16.19
N GLY A 473 -11.85 -37.70 14.88
CA GLY A 473 -13.20 -37.85 14.34
C GLY A 473 -14.05 -36.55 14.40
N ILE A 474 -13.47 -35.40 14.68
CA ILE A 474 -14.18 -34.13 14.79
C ILE A 474 -14.36 -33.54 13.40
N GLN A 475 -15.63 -33.36 12.99
CA GLN A 475 -15.96 -32.65 11.75
C GLN A 475 -15.64 -31.16 11.93
N HIS A 476 -15.00 -30.57 10.93
CA HIS A 476 -14.61 -29.15 10.97
C HIS A 476 -14.44 -28.58 9.55
N GLN A 477 -14.52 -27.28 9.48
CA GLN A 477 -14.25 -26.50 8.27
C GLN A 477 -12.94 -25.74 8.42
N VAL A 478 -12.21 -25.57 7.28
CA VAL A 478 -10.95 -24.83 7.26
C VAL A 478 -11.10 -23.64 6.34
N LEU A 479 -10.93 -22.45 6.91
CA LEU A 479 -11.00 -21.16 6.27
C LEU A 479 -9.59 -20.65 6.09
N ASN A 480 -9.07 -20.79 4.89
CA ASN A 480 -7.76 -20.28 4.53
C ASN A 480 -7.83 -19.60 3.15
N ALA A 481 -6.79 -18.86 2.81
CA ALA A 481 -6.71 -18.11 1.58
C ALA A 481 -6.90 -18.96 0.27
N LYS A 482 -7.06 -20.29 0.37
CA LYS A 482 -7.35 -21.17 -0.79
C LYS A 482 -8.82 -21.15 -1.22
N PHE A 483 -9.74 -20.64 -0.39
CA PHE A 483 -11.19 -20.80 -0.57
C PHE A 483 -11.96 -19.50 -0.40
N HIS A 484 -11.49 -18.39 -0.96
CA HIS A 484 -12.13 -17.07 -0.81
C HIS A 484 -13.61 -17.01 -1.22
N GLU A 485 -14.01 -17.73 -2.27
CA GLU A 485 -15.40 -17.73 -2.75
C GLU A 485 -16.38 -18.37 -1.76
N MET A 486 -15.90 -19.33 -0.95
CA MET A 486 -16.70 -20.02 0.07
C MET A 486 -16.58 -19.38 1.45
N GLU A 487 -15.78 -18.36 1.61
CA GLU A 487 -15.45 -17.75 2.90
C GLU A 487 -16.69 -17.24 3.63
N ALA A 488 -17.53 -16.50 2.92
CA ALA A 488 -18.73 -15.91 3.49
C ALA A 488 -19.74 -16.98 3.96
N GLU A 489 -19.88 -18.06 3.22
CA GLU A 489 -20.74 -19.19 3.55
C GLU A 489 -20.23 -19.95 4.78
N ILE A 490 -18.93 -20.25 4.82
CA ILE A 490 -18.31 -20.94 5.97
C ILE A 490 -18.46 -20.09 7.24
N VAL A 491 -18.23 -18.76 7.15
CA VAL A 491 -18.37 -17.85 8.30
C VAL A 491 -19.81 -17.74 8.76
N ALA A 492 -20.79 -17.77 7.84
CA ALA A 492 -22.19 -17.73 8.18
C ALA A 492 -22.59 -18.90 9.10
N HIS A 493 -22.05 -20.09 8.84
CA HIS A 493 -22.33 -21.32 9.60
C HIS A 493 -21.39 -21.53 10.82
N ALA A 494 -20.33 -20.75 10.97
CA ALA A 494 -19.35 -20.92 12.07
C ALA A 494 -19.95 -20.70 13.47
N GLY A 495 -21.10 -20.06 13.57
CA GLY A 495 -21.80 -19.79 14.83
C GLY A 495 -22.88 -20.81 15.22
N GLU A 496 -23.12 -21.83 14.41
CA GLU A 496 -24.12 -22.88 14.68
C GLU A 496 -23.58 -23.86 15.72
N ALA A 497 -24.52 -24.45 16.48
CA ALA A 497 -24.18 -25.34 17.58
C ALA A 497 -23.28 -26.52 17.15
N GLY A 498 -22.21 -26.75 17.89
CA GLY A 498 -21.25 -27.81 17.67
C GLY A 498 -20.32 -27.66 16.46
N ASN A 499 -20.43 -26.57 15.69
CA ASN A 499 -19.54 -26.35 14.55
C ASN A 499 -18.12 -25.97 15.00
N VAL A 500 -17.13 -26.52 14.30
CA VAL A 500 -15.71 -26.23 14.50
C VAL A 500 -15.15 -25.64 13.23
N THR A 501 -14.59 -24.44 13.33
CA THR A 501 -13.98 -23.71 12.20
C THR A 501 -12.53 -23.37 12.55
N ILE A 502 -11.60 -23.74 11.68
CA ILE A 502 -10.20 -23.31 11.76
C ILE A 502 -10.06 -22.15 10.77
N ALA A 503 -9.60 -21.00 11.23
CA ALA A 503 -9.43 -19.83 10.36
C ALA A 503 -8.02 -19.25 10.49
N THR A 504 -7.40 -18.89 9.38
CA THR A 504 -6.22 -18.03 9.40
C THR A 504 -6.65 -16.59 9.70
N ASN A 505 -5.72 -15.80 10.17
CA ASN A 505 -5.95 -14.49 10.78
C ASN A 505 -6.82 -13.52 9.96
N MET A 506 -6.60 -13.48 8.65
CA MET A 506 -7.28 -12.54 7.73
C MET A 506 -8.61 -13.10 7.21
N ALA A 507 -8.86 -14.39 7.37
CA ALA A 507 -10.06 -15.03 6.84
C ALA A 507 -11.31 -14.62 7.65
N GLY A 508 -12.39 -14.25 6.97
CA GLY A 508 -13.66 -13.83 7.58
C GLY A 508 -13.66 -12.43 8.18
N ARG A 509 -12.67 -11.57 7.91
CA ARG A 509 -12.65 -10.18 8.36
C ARG A 509 -13.78 -9.40 7.70
N GLY A 510 -14.45 -8.53 8.46
CA GLY A 510 -15.61 -7.78 7.98
C GLY A 510 -16.90 -8.59 7.89
N THR A 511 -16.87 -9.90 8.15
CA THR A 511 -18.05 -10.79 8.14
C THR A 511 -18.50 -11.12 9.56
N GLY A 512 -19.78 -11.01 9.82
CA GLY A 512 -20.36 -11.28 11.13
C GLY A 512 -20.70 -12.76 11.34
N ILE A 513 -20.23 -13.36 12.43
CA ILE A 513 -20.69 -14.69 12.88
C ILE A 513 -21.99 -14.50 13.66
N LYS A 514 -23.05 -15.18 13.26
CA LYS A 514 -24.34 -15.17 13.96
C LYS A 514 -24.48 -16.47 14.76
N LEU A 515 -24.92 -16.35 16.01
CA LEU A 515 -25.17 -17.52 16.85
C LEU A 515 -26.64 -17.93 16.73
N ASP A 516 -26.90 -19.23 16.67
CA ASP A 516 -28.24 -19.79 16.88
C ASP A 516 -28.57 -19.88 18.39
N GLU A 517 -29.78 -20.30 18.71
CA GLU A 517 -30.26 -20.38 20.07
C GLU A 517 -29.50 -21.46 20.86
N GLY A 518 -29.24 -22.62 20.24
CA GLY A 518 -28.48 -23.72 20.85
C GLY A 518 -27.05 -23.31 21.18
N SER A 519 -26.40 -22.56 20.32
CA SER A 519 -25.05 -22.01 20.54
C SER A 519 -24.99 -21.04 21.72
N ARG A 520 -26.03 -20.20 21.91
CA ARG A 520 -26.10 -19.30 23.07
C ARG A 520 -26.26 -20.07 24.38
N GLU A 521 -27.11 -21.11 24.39
CA GLU A 521 -27.31 -21.99 25.56
C GLU A 521 -26.05 -22.79 25.88
N ALA A 522 -25.28 -23.20 24.90
CA ALA A 522 -24.00 -23.88 25.05
C ALA A 522 -22.85 -22.98 25.52
N GLY A 523 -23.08 -21.69 25.74
CA GLY A 523 -22.08 -20.74 26.23
C GLY A 523 -21.51 -19.80 25.16
N GLY A 524 -22.08 -19.78 23.96
CA GLY A 524 -21.68 -18.93 22.85
C GLY A 524 -20.39 -19.37 22.15
N LEU A 525 -19.88 -18.53 21.25
CA LEU A 525 -18.69 -18.85 20.46
C LEU A 525 -17.42 -18.89 21.30
N LYS A 526 -16.72 -20.03 21.29
CA LYS A 526 -15.40 -20.21 21.90
C LYS A 526 -14.31 -19.87 20.90
N ILE A 527 -13.45 -18.92 21.27
CA ILE A 527 -12.25 -18.54 20.50
C ILE A 527 -11.03 -19.23 21.06
N ILE A 528 -10.30 -19.94 20.24
CA ILE A 528 -9.02 -20.57 20.56
C ILE A 528 -7.95 -19.93 19.67
N GLY A 529 -7.07 -19.11 20.23
CA GLY A 529 -5.88 -18.62 19.54
C GLY A 529 -4.73 -19.61 19.70
N THR A 530 -4.10 -20.03 18.63
CA THR A 530 -2.99 -21.01 18.69
C THR A 530 -1.63 -20.35 18.92
N GLU A 531 -1.54 -19.05 18.71
CA GLU A 531 -0.35 -18.23 18.93
C GLU A 531 -0.76 -16.77 19.16
N ARG A 532 0.11 -15.98 19.80
CA ARG A 532 -0.02 -14.53 19.83
C ARG A 532 0.58 -13.94 18.54
N HIS A 533 -0.12 -12.99 17.98
CA HIS A 533 0.32 -12.27 16.78
C HIS A 533 1.38 -11.23 17.10
N GLU A 534 2.02 -10.67 16.09
CA GLU A 534 2.98 -9.58 16.22
C GLU A 534 2.37 -8.32 16.86
N SER A 535 1.06 -8.14 16.75
CA SER A 535 0.34 -7.00 17.28
C SER A 535 -0.81 -7.44 18.19
N ARG A 536 -0.92 -6.78 19.35
CA ARG A 536 -2.04 -6.96 20.28
C ARG A 536 -3.40 -6.67 19.64
N ARG A 537 -3.40 -5.78 18.68
CA ARG A 537 -4.57 -5.39 17.90
C ARG A 537 -5.19 -6.59 17.17
N ILE A 538 -4.37 -7.41 16.54
CA ILE A 538 -4.82 -8.62 15.82
C ILE A 538 -5.39 -9.65 16.80
N ASP A 539 -4.76 -9.84 17.95
CA ASP A 539 -5.30 -10.71 19.01
C ASP A 539 -6.68 -10.22 19.47
N ASN A 540 -6.86 -8.91 19.64
CA ASN A 540 -8.14 -8.31 20.01
C ASN A 540 -9.21 -8.46 18.92
N GLN A 541 -8.82 -8.43 17.64
CA GLN A 541 -9.72 -8.71 16.51
C GLN A 541 -10.21 -10.16 16.54
N LEU A 542 -9.33 -11.11 16.83
CA LEU A 542 -9.70 -12.52 16.96
C LEU A 542 -10.68 -12.71 18.12
N ARG A 543 -10.37 -12.18 19.32
CA ARG A 543 -11.27 -12.18 20.47
C ARG A 543 -12.62 -11.54 20.17
N GLY A 544 -12.60 -10.43 19.43
CA GLY A 544 -13.80 -9.66 19.07
C GLY A 544 -14.77 -10.38 18.14
N ARG A 545 -14.43 -11.57 17.64
CA ARG A 545 -15.37 -12.39 16.87
C ARG A 545 -16.44 -13.02 17.76
N SER A 546 -16.19 -13.13 19.07
CA SER A 546 -17.12 -13.64 20.09
C SER A 546 -17.60 -12.51 21.01
N GLY A 547 -18.73 -12.71 21.67
CA GLY A 547 -19.31 -11.79 22.65
C GLY A 547 -19.94 -10.54 22.01
N ARG A 548 -20.56 -10.66 20.83
CA ARG A 548 -21.18 -9.56 20.09
C ARG A 548 -22.58 -9.29 20.59
N GLN A 549 -22.96 -8.00 20.71
CA GLN A 549 -24.31 -7.57 21.10
C GLN A 549 -24.83 -8.25 22.39
N GLY A 550 -23.92 -8.51 23.34
CA GLY A 550 -24.27 -9.15 24.63
C GLY A 550 -24.41 -10.67 24.56
N ASP A 551 -24.06 -11.30 23.44
CA ASP A 551 -24.00 -12.76 23.37
C ASP A 551 -22.93 -13.32 24.32
N PRO A 552 -23.12 -14.49 24.93
CA PRO A 552 -22.09 -15.16 25.72
C PRO A 552 -20.93 -15.59 24.80
N GLY A 553 -19.79 -15.90 25.39
CA GLY A 553 -18.63 -16.41 24.68
C GLY A 553 -17.42 -16.53 25.55
N GLU A 554 -16.39 -17.17 25.03
CA GLU A 554 -15.13 -17.40 25.74
C GLU A 554 -13.96 -17.22 24.78
N SER A 555 -12.83 -16.69 25.25
CA SER A 555 -11.60 -16.65 24.48
C SER A 555 -10.41 -17.11 25.29
N ARG A 556 -9.50 -17.87 24.66
CA ARG A 556 -8.25 -18.31 25.27
C ARG A 556 -7.16 -18.46 24.22
N PHE A 557 -5.93 -18.06 24.55
CA PHE A 557 -4.75 -18.32 23.72
C PHE A 557 -3.95 -19.49 24.31
N TYR A 558 -3.50 -20.35 23.41
CA TYR A 558 -2.64 -21.50 23.68
C TYR A 558 -1.28 -21.24 23.07
N LEU A 559 -0.24 -21.16 23.88
CA LEU A 559 1.08 -20.67 23.47
C LEU A 559 2.15 -21.72 23.78
N SER A 560 3.27 -21.64 23.06
CA SER A 560 4.46 -22.43 23.34
C SER A 560 5.68 -21.53 23.46
N LEU A 561 6.66 -21.97 24.28
CA LEU A 561 7.96 -21.31 24.32
C LEU A 561 8.74 -21.43 23.00
N GLU A 562 8.34 -22.38 22.13
CA GLU A 562 8.90 -22.55 20.80
C GLU A 562 8.21 -21.69 19.73
N ASP A 563 7.17 -20.92 20.08
CA ASP A 563 6.51 -20.01 19.13
C ASP A 563 7.45 -18.86 18.75
N ASP A 564 7.37 -18.41 17.51
CA ASP A 564 8.32 -17.45 16.94
C ASP A 564 8.40 -16.13 17.73
N LEU A 565 7.28 -15.62 18.23
CA LEU A 565 7.26 -14.46 19.10
C LEU A 565 8.13 -14.66 20.36
N MET A 566 8.06 -15.85 20.97
CA MET A 566 8.83 -16.20 22.16
C MET A 566 10.30 -16.45 21.84
N ARG A 567 10.57 -17.11 20.71
CA ARG A 567 11.93 -17.42 20.24
C ARG A 567 12.71 -16.15 19.86
N LEU A 568 12.08 -15.23 19.13
CA LEU A 568 12.75 -14.04 18.60
C LEU A 568 12.85 -12.88 19.60
N PHE A 569 11.87 -12.75 20.49
CA PHE A 569 11.73 -11.58 21.38
C PHE A 569 11.64 -11.95 22.86
N GLY A 570 11.53 -13.24 23.21
CA GLY A 570 11.63 -13.71 24.57
C GLY A 570 13.06 -13.58 25.08
N SER A 571 13.26 -13.00 26.28
CA SER A 571 14.60 -12.91 26.85
C SER A 571 15.11 -14.32 27.21
N GLU A 572 16.38 -14.65 26.90
CA GLU A 572 17.04 -15.89 27.35
C GLU A 572 16.93 -16.12 28.85
N LYS A 573 16.90 -15.03 29.64
CA LYS A 573 16.68 -15.07 31.09
C LYS A 573 15.32 -15.72 31.43
N LEU A 574 14.28 -15.41 30.67
CA LEU A 574 12.94 -15.98 30.85
C LEU A 574 12.95 -17.48 30.53
N MET A 575 13.55 -17.86 29.41
CA MET A 575 13.71 -19.27 29.01
C MET A 575 14.48 -20.07 30.05
N ASN A 576 15.56 -19.51 30.60
CA ASN A 576 16.35 -20.18 31.63
C ASN A 576 15.61 -20.29 32.96
N VAL A 577 14.79 -19.31 33.36
CA VAL A 577 13.94 -19.39 34.55
C VAL A 577 12.93 -20.52 34.38
N PHE A 578 12.29 -20.70 33.23
CA PHE A 578 11.35 -21.80 33.01
C PHE A 578 12.01 -23.19 33.03
N LYS A 579 13.18 -23.30 32.39
CA LYS A 579 13.97 -24.54 32.47
C LYS A 579 14.36 -24.89 33.90
N SER A 580 14.61 -23.87 34.75
CA SER A 580 14.98 -24.07 36.15
C SER A 580 13.82 -24.37 37.08
N LEU A 581 12.57 -24.03 36.69
CA LEU A 581 11.35 -24.31 37.47
C LEU A 581 10.89 -25.76 37.41
N GLY A 582 11.54 -26.60 36.55
CA GLY A 582 11.29 -28.05 36.55
C GLY A 582 9.86 -28.40 36.21
N VAL A 583 9.17 -27.67 35.34
CA VAL A 583 7.78 -27.93 34.94
C VAL A 583 7.69 -29.32 34.28
N ALA A 584 6.76 -30.13 34.73
CA ALA A 584 6.57 -31.49 34.18
C ALA A 584 6.05 -31.42 32.73
N GLU A 585 6.37 -32.47 31.94
CA GLU A 585 5.80 -32.62 30.57
C GLU A 585 4.26 -32.59 30.66
N ASN A 586 3.62 -31.85 29.72
CA ASN A 586 2.18 -31.62 29.58
C ASN A 586 1.53 -30.79 30.71
N GLU A 587 2.29 -30.12 31.54
CA GLU A 587 1.74 -29.22 32.56
C GLU A 587 1.53 -27.81 31.95
N GLN A 588 0.32 -27.30 32.12
CA GLN A 588 -0.04 -25.94 31.72
C GLN A 588 0.55 -24.95 32.71
N ILE A 589 1.24 -23.93 32.16
CA ILE A 589 1.81 -22.86 32.96
C ILE A 589 0.85 -21.65 32.89
N GLU A 590 0.17 -21.35 33.97
CA GLU A 590 -0.61 -20.12 34.13
C GLU A 590 0.13 -19.16 35.05
N HIS A 591 0.75 -18.14 34.47
CA HIS A 591 1.45 -17.14 35.26
C HIS A 591 1.35 -15.76 34.65
N LYS A 592 0.82 -14.78 35.40
CA LYS A 592 0.67 -13.38 34.97
C LYS A 592 1.97 -12.73 34.45
N MET A 593 3.13 -13.17 34.96
CA MET A 593 4.42 -12.69 34.49
C MET A 593 4.68 -13.07 33.03
N LEU A 594 4.21 -14.23 32.57
CA LEU A 594 4.36 -14.68 31.18
C LEU A 594 3.52 -13.82 30.23
N SER A 595 2.24 -13.66 30.53
CA SER A 595 1.36 -12.80 29.72
C SER A 595 1.91 -11.36 29.64
N SER A 596 2.48 -10.86 30.76
CA SER A 596 3.15 -9.55 30.78
C SER A 596 4.41 -9.51 29.91
N ALA A 597 5.20 -10.60 29.88
CA ALA A 597 6.41 -10.66 29.07
C ALA A 597 6.08 -10.73 27.56
N ILE A 598 5.06 -11.51 27.21
CA ILE A 598 4.55 -11.60 25.84
C ILE A 598 4.03 -10.24 25.38
N GLU A 599 3.24 -9.54 26.21
CA GLU A 599 2.75 -8.19 25.88
C GLU A 599 3.90 -7.19 25.68
N LYS A 600 4.98 -7.28 26.48
CA LYS A 600 6.18 -6.46 26.29
C LYS A 600 6.89 -6.78 24.96
N ALA A 601 6.96 -8.06 24.60
CA ALA A 601 7.52 -8.48 23.32
C ALA A 601 6.70 -7.91 22.15
N GLN A 602 5.37 -8.05 22.20
CA GLN A 602 4.47 -7.46 21.21
C GLN A 602 4.66 -5.93 21.08
N LYS A 603 4.70 -5.22 22.22
CA LYS A 603 4.95 -3.75 22.23
C LYS A 603 6.29 -3.38 21.60
N LYS A 604 7.31 -4.22 21.75
CA LYS A 604 8.61 -3.98 21.11
C LYS A 604 8.52 -4.15 19.60
N ILE A 605 7.81 -5.16 19.11
CA ILE A 605 7.59 -5.40 17.68
C ILE A 605 6.73 -4.27 17.09
N GLU A 606 5.62 -3.91 17.75
CA GLU A 606 4.77 -2.79 17.36
C GLU A 606 5.61 -1.50 17.21
N GLY A 607 6.50 -1.23 18.18
CA GLY A 607 7.40 -0.09 18.13
C GLY A 607 8.41 -0.14 16.97
N ASN A 608 8.99 -1.30 16.69
CA ASN A 608 9.88 -1.50 15.54
C ASN A 608 9.13 -1.29 14.21
N ASN A 609 7.96 -1.90 14.06
CA ASN A 609 7.11 -1.75 12.88
C ASN A 609 6.68 -0.30 12.65
N TYR A 610 6.33 0.42 13.73
CA TYR A 610 6.08 1.86 13.66
C TYR A 610 7.31 2.63 13.17
N GLY A 611 8.49 2.30 13.69
CA GLY A 611 9.76 2.89 13.25
C GLY A 611 10.01 2.69 11.76
N ILE A 612 9.76 1.50 11.24
CA ILE A 612 9.89 1.18 9.80
C ILE A 612 8.92 2.02 8.96
N ARG A 613 7.63 2.07 9.34
CA ARG A 613 6.62 2.89 8.63
C ARG A 613 6.93 4.38 8.68
N LYS A 614 7.42 4.86 9.82
CA LYS A 614 7.84 6.26 9.97
C LYS A 614 9.04 6.59 9.08
N ASN A 615 10.04 5.72 9.04
CA ASN A 615 11.19 5.92 8.16
C ASN A 615 10.76 5.91 6.69
N LEU A 616 9.89 4.98 6.28
CA LEU A 616 9.35 4.95 4.92
C LEU A 616 8.67 6.28 4.57
N LEU A 617 7.84 6.80 5.47
CA LEU A 617 7.15 8.07 5.27
C LEU A 617 8.14 9.25 5.17
N GLU A 618 9.16 9.31 6.02
CA GLU A 618 10.15 10.39 6.03
C GLU A 618 10.95 10.46 4.71
N TYR A 619 11.28 9.31 4.12
CA TYR A 619 11.88 9.25 2.79
C TYR A 619 10.88 9.58 1.68
N ASP A 620 9.66 9.04 1.72
CA ASP A 620 8.65 9.30 0.70
C ASP A 620 8.09 10.73 0.77
N GLN A 621 8.26 11.45 1.88
CA GLN A 621 7.82 12.83 1.97
C GLN A 621 8.54 13.73 0.96
N VAL A 622 9.83 13.52 0.75
CA VAL A 622 10.61 14.25 -0.27
C VAL A 622 10.06 13.96 -1.66
N ASN A 623 9.87 12.66 -1.95
CA ASN A 623 9.28 12.24 -3.22
C ASN A 623 7.87 12.80 -3.40
N ASN A 624 7.09 12.91 -2.32
CA ASN A 624 5.73 13.44 -2.38
C ASN A 624 5.71 14.94 -2.69
N GLU A 625 6.60 15.73 -2.10
CA GLU A 625 6.73 17.17 -2.41
C GLU A 625 7.06 17.37 -3.89
N GLN A 626 8.01 16.62 -4.42
CA GLN A 626 8.39 16.65 -5.83
C GLN A 626 7.23 16.17 -6.74
N ARG A 627 6.55 15.09 -6.36
CA ARG A 627 5.38 14.54 -7.07
C ARG A 627 4.27 15.56 -7.18
N GLU A 628 3.98 16.30 -6.12
CA GLU A 628 2.94 17.33 -6.14
C GLU A 628 3.24 18.46 -7.11
N ILE A 629 4.50 18.88 -7.21
CA ILE A 629 4.93 19.89 -8.18
C ILE A 629 4.72 19.37 -9.60
N ILE A 630 5.24 18.19 -9.90
CA ILE A 630 5.14 17.59 -11.25
C ILE A 630 3.69 17.30 -11.65
N TYR A 631 2.89 16.72 -10.75
CA TYR A 631 1.49 16.39 -11.04
C TYR A 631 0.63 17.63 -11.20
N LYS A 632 0.93 18.72 -10.49
CA LYS A 632 0.28 20.01 -10.66
C LYS A 632 0.60 20.62 -12.04
N GLU A 633 1.86 20.65 -12.44
CA GLU A 633 2.25 21.15 -13.76
C GLU A 633 1.65 20.27 -14.88
N ARG A 634 1.71 18.97 -14.72
CA ARG A 634 1.10 18.02 -15.65
C ARG A 634 -0.41 18.24 -15.77
N ARG A 635 -1.10 18.50 -14.66
CA ARG A 635 -2.54 18.78 -14.65
C ARG A 635 -2.90 20.04 -15.40
N ARG A 636 -2.11 21.12 -15.29
CA ARG A 636 -2.30 22.35 -16.06
C ARG A 636 -2.26 22.09 -17.55
N VAL A 637 -1.28 21.31 -18.00
CA VAL A 637 -1.16 20.91 -19.41
C VAL A 637 -2.36 20.06 -19.85
N LEU A 638 -2.80 19.13 -19.01
CA LEU A 638 -3.95 18.25 -19.28
C LEU A 638 -5.27 19.03 -19.35
N ASP A 639 -5.44 20.06 -18.51
CA ASP A 639 -6.62 20.92 -18.47
C ASP A 639 -6.69 21.88 -19.68
N GLY A 640 -5.67 21.88 -20.55
CA GLY A 640 -5.65 22.64 -21.79
C GLY A 640 -5.25 24.10 -21.60
N GLU A 641 -4.54 24.45 -20.50
CA GLU A 641 -4.02 25.79 -20.33
C GLU A 641 -3.11 26.20 -21.49
N ASN A 642 -3.09 27.47 -21.80
CA ASN A 642 -2.15 28.03 -22.76
C ASN A 642 -0.75 28.04 -22.14
N MET A 643 0.15 27.24 -22.71
CA MET A 643 1.50 27.07 -22.16
C MET A 643 2.51 28.08 -22.68
N ARG A 644 2.10 29.02 -23.53
CA ARG A 644 3.00 30.02 -24.18
C ARG A 644 3.90 30.75 -23.17
N ASP A 645 3.30 31.27 -22.11
CA ASP A 645 4.06 32.00 -21.08
C ASP A 645 5.06 31.11 -20.35
N ALA A 646 4.68 29.84 -20.12
CA ALA A 646 5.57 28.84 -19.52
C ALA A 646 6.74 28.51 -20.45
N ILE A 647 6.50 28.38 -21.77
CA ILE A 647 7.57 28.16 -22.76
C ILE A 647 8.50 29.36 -22.81
N TYR A 648 7.96 30.59 -22.81
CA TYR A 648 8.80 31.81 -22.79
C TYR A 648 9.67 31.87 -21.54
N LYS A 649 9.13 31.48 -20.38
CA LYS A 649 9.90 31.39 -19.17
C LYS A 649 11.00 30.35 -19.30
N MET A 650 10.72 29.15 -19.84
CA MET A 650 11.73 28.11 -20.07
C MET A 650 12.85 28.61 -20.98
N ILE A 651 12.53 29.33 -22.08
CA ILE A 651 13.52 29.96 -22.97
C ILE A 651 14.42 30.92 -22.17
N THR A 652 13.79 31.78 -21.36
CA THR A 652 14.49 32.79 -20.57
C THR A 652 15.43 32.14 -19.54
N ASP A 653 14.92 31.14 -18.80
CA ASP A 653 15.65 30.45 -17.74
C ASP A 653 16.83 29.66 -18.35
N THR A 654 16.62 28.96 -19.49
CA THR A 654 17.67 28.20 -20.19
C THR A 654 18.80 29.12 -20.69
N VAL A 655 18.46 30.27 -21.28
CA VAL A 655 19.47 31.24 -21.71
C VAL A 655 20.24 31.81 -20.52
N GLU A 656 19.54 32.17 -19.42
CA GLU A 656 20.21 32.67 -18.22
C GLU A 656 21.17 31.65 -17.63
N HIS A 657 20.72 30.42 -17.51
CA HIS A 657 21.52 29.32 -16.96
C HIS A 657 22.77 29.07 -17.83
N ALA A 658 22.61 28.99 -19.13
CA ALA A 658 23.73 28.81 -20.04
C ALA A 658 24.78 29.94 -19.94
N VAL A 659 24.30 31.18 -19.87
CA VAL A 659 25.21 32.35 -19.72
C VAL A 659 25.88 32.33 -18.35
N ASP A 660 25.16 31.97 -17.28
CA ASP A 660 25.74 31.91 -15.93
C ASP A 660 26.79 30.80 -15.78
N MET A 661 26.58 29.68 -16.46
CA MET A 661 27.50 28.54 -16.43
C MET A 661 28.79 28.84 -17.18
N VAL A 662 28.70 29.49 -18.35
CA VAL A 662 29.87 29.68 -19.22
C VAL A 662 30.61 31.00 -18.94
N PHE A 663 29.88 32.11 -18.60
CA PHE A 663 30.46 33.41 -18.38
C PHE A 663 30.52 33.77 -16.90
N SER A 664 31.73 33.69 -16.31
CA SER A 664 31.97 34.11 -14.92
C SER A 664 32.08 35.62 -14.84
N ASP A 665 31.50 36.21 -13.76
CA ASP A 665 31.66 37.66 -13.47
C ASP A 665 33.10 38.00 -13.00
N ASP A 666 33.89 37.03 -12.59
CA ASP A 666 35.26 37.19 -12.10
C ASP A 666 36.31 37.17 -13.21
N VAL A 667 35.87 36.97 -14.47
CA VAL A 667 36.76 36.81 -15.62
C VAL A 667 36.47 37.92 -16.64
N ASP A 668 37.55 38.49 -17.22
CA ASP A 668 37.41 39.53 -18.23
C ASP A 668 36.70 38.98 -19.49
N GLN A 669 35.88 39.82 -20.13
CA GLN A 669 35.11 39.48 -21.33
C GLN A 669 35.98 38.84 -22.45
N GLU A 670 37.24 39.22 -22.52
CA GLU A 670 38.18 38.70 -23.52
C GLU A 670 38.54 37.21 -23.31
N GLU A 671 38.33 36.71 -22.09
CA GLU A 671 38.59 35.33 -21.71
C GLU A 671 37.35 34.44 -21.78
N TRP A 672 36.17 35.00 -22.06
CA TRP A 672 34.94 34.19 -22.17
C TRP A 672 35.01 33.24 -23.38
N ASP A 673 34.66 31.95 -23.15
CA ASP A 673 34.70 30.93 -24.19
C ASP A 673 33.41 30.91 -25.03
N MET A 674 33.50 31.47 -26.25
CA MET A 674 32.38 31.48 -27.20
C MET A 674 32.10 30.10 -27.78
N ASN A 675 33.10 29.21 -27.86
CA ASN A 675 32.88 27.86 -28.38
C ASN A 675 32.10 27.06 -27.37
N GLU A 676 32.42 27.16 -26.10
CA GLU A 676 31.67 26.51 -25.02
C GLU A 676 30.23 27.03 -24.99
N MET A 677 30.02 28.34 -25.03
CA MET A 677 28.68 28.94 -25.09
C MET A 677 27.84 28.43 -26.26
N ASN A 678 28.43 28.39 -27.45
CA ASN A 678 27.77 27.83 -28.64
C ASN A 678 27.51 26.33 -28.51
N SER A 679 28.39 25.57 -27.88
CA SER A 679 28.23 24.13 -27.69
C SER A 679 27.09 23.82 -26.70
N VAL A 680 26.86 24.64 -25.71
CA VAL A 680 25.80 24.49 -24.70
C VAL A 680 24.45 24.95 -25.23
N LEU A 681 24.37 26.14 -25.81
CA LEU A 681 23.07 26.79 -26.12
C LEU A 681 22.47 26.35 -27.47
N ARG A 682 23.28 26.25 -28.52
CA ARG A 682 22.79 26.00 -29.89
C ARG A 682 22.14 24.61 -30.11
N PRO A 683 22.54 23.54 -29.45
CA PRO A 683 21.81 22.27 -29.52
C PRO A 683 20.38 22.34 -28.97
N ILE A 684 20.11 23.30 -28.07
CA ILE A 684 18.80 23.49 -27.43
C ILE A 684 18.00 24.51 -28.23
N ILE A 685 18.57 25.73 -28.44
CA ILE A 685 17.97 26.82 -29.16
C ILE A 685 18.87 27.11 -30.38
N PRO A 686 18.42 26.92 -31.63
CA PRO A 686 19.25 27.02 -32.83
C PRO A 686 19.55 28.48 -33.22
N LEU A 687 20.16 29.24 -32.33
CA LEU A 687 20.63 30.59 -32.54
C LEU A 687 21.75 30.63 -33.58
N GLN A 688 21.95 31.80 -34.21
CA GLN A 688 23.14 32.05 -35.00
C GLN A 688 24.39 31.88 -34.12
N PRO A 689 25.55 31.48 -34.72
CA PRO A 689 26.77 31.34 -33.91
C PRO A 689 27.10 32.64 -33.21
N ILE A 690 27.21 32.61 -31.90
CA ILE A 690 27.55 33.75 -31.06
C ILE A 690 29.04 34.02 -31.22
N THR A 691 29.41 35.23 -31.67
CA THR A 691 30.79 35.66 -31.85
C THR A 691 31.20 36.70 -30.83
N ARG A 692 32.49 36.91 -30.65
CA ARG A 692 33.02 37.99 -29.78
C ARG A 692 32.60 39.39 -30.22
N GLU A 693 32.40 39.58 -31.54
CA GLU A 693 31.95 40.87 -32.06
C GLU A 693 30.52 41.20 -31.65
N ASP A 694 29.66 40.19 -31.56
CA ASP A 694 28.24 40.33 -31.20
C ASP A 694 28.00 40.82 -29.76
N ILE A 695 28.95 40.57 -28.86
CA ILE A 695 28.85 40.87 -27.44
C ILE A 695 29.87 41.91 -26.98
N LYS A 696 30.67 42.44 -27.90
CA LYS A 696 31.78 43.38 -27.59
C LYS A 696 31.27 44.58 -26.78
N GLY A 697 31.85 44.80 -25.59
CA GLY A 697 31.53 45.91 -24.70
C GLY A 697 30.22 45.73 -23.89
N MET A 698 29.57 44.56 -23.96
CA MET A 698 28.37 44.26 -23.21
C MET A 698 28.75 43.64 -21.85
N LYS A 699 28.05 44.02 -20.80
CA LYS A 699 28.14 43.31 -19.52
C LYS A 699 27.35 42.00 -19.60
N LYS A 700 27.65 41.02 -18.75
CA LYS A 700 26.98 39.69 -18.66
C LYS A 700 25.46 39.81 -18.71
N ASN A 701 24.88 40.74 -17.96
CA ASN A 701 23.41 40.95 -17.96
C ASN A 701 22.87 41.48 -19.29
N GLN A 702 23.66 42.25 -20.04
CA GLN A 702 23.28 42.74 -21.38
C GLN A 702 23.35 41.62 -22.41
N VAL A 703 24.34 40.71 -22.28
CA VAL A 703 24.44 39.50 -23.10
C VAL A 703 23.24 38.60 -22.85
N LYS A 704 22.89 38.36 -21.57
CA LYS A 704 21.67 37.62 -21.21
C LYS A 704 20.44 38.18 -21.88
N GLN A 705 20.24 39.50 -21.76
CA GLN A 705 19.06 40.14 -22.32
C GLN A 705 19.02 40.03 -23.85
N LYS A 706 20.14 40.26 -24.53
CA LYS A 706 20.24 40.11 -25.98
C LYS A 706 19.89 38.68 -26.43
N LEU A 707 20.52 37.67 -25.85
CA LEU A 707 20.29 36.31 -26.24
C LEU A 707 18.85 35.83 -25.95
N LYS A 708 18.24 36.34 -24.86
CA LYS A 708 16.81 36.10 -24.57
C LYS A 708 15.91 36.68 -25.68
N GLU A 709 16.13 37.91 -26.06
CA GLU A 709 15.35 38.59 -27.13
C GLU A 709 15.48 37.82 -28.45
N GLU A 710 16.69 37.43 -28.82
CA GLU A 710 16.95 36.64 -30.02
C GLU A 710 16.27 35.25 -29.95
N ALA A 711 16.34 34.57 -28.81
CA ALA A 711 15.71 33.28 -28.62
C ALA A 711 14.17 33.36 -28.67
N VAL A 712 13.59 34.36 -28.00
CA VAL A 712 12.13 34.59 -28.06
C VAL A 712 11.68 34.90 -29.48
N LYS A 713 12.42 35.80 -30.17
CA LYS A 713 12.12 36.15 -31.57
C LYS A 713 12.15 34.91 -32.46
N LEU A 714 13.14 34.05 -32.31
CA LEU A 714 13.23 32.80 -33.08
C LEU A 714 12.04 31.86 -32.80
N TYR A 715 11.52 31.88 -31.57
CA TYR A 715 10.32 31.13 -31.23
C TYR A 715 9.06 31.75 -31.85
N GLU A 716 8.93 33.06 -31.88
CA GLU A 716 7.84 33.76 -32.58
C GLU A 716 7.86 33.54 -34.09
N GLU A 717 9.05 33.47 -34.69
CA GLU A 717 9.20 33.09 -36.10
C GLU A 717 8.74 31.65 -36.32
N LYS A 718 9.05 30.76 -35.38
CA LYS A 718 8.56 29.36 -35.39
C LYS A 718 7.04 29.27 -35.22
N GLU A 719 6.45 30.08 -34.36
CA GLU A 719 5.00 30.20 -34.19
C GLU A 719 4.30 30.61 -35.50
N ALA A 720 4.91 31.51 -36.25
CA ALA A 720 4.39 32.02 -37.55
C ALA A 720 4.42 30.94 -38.66
N GLU A 721 5.21 29.89 -38.54
CA GLU A 721 5.22 28.76 -39.51
C GLU A 721 3.92 27.91 -39.45
N PHE A 722 3.16 27.99 -38.36
CA PHE A 722 1.95 27.23 -38.18
C PHE A 722 0.71 27.95 -38.74
N PRO A 723 -0.14 27.28 -39.53
CA PRO A 723 -1.32 27.91 -40.12
C PRO A 723 -2.32 28.43 -39.09
N GLU A 724 -2.43 27.69 -37.96
CA GLU A 724 -3.31 28.00 -36.83
C GLU A 724 -2.49 28.00 -35.53
N ALA A 725 -2.58 29.05 -34.75
CA ALA A 725 -1.86 29.16 -33.46
C ALA A 725 -2.20 28.00 -32.49
N GLU A 726 -3.44 27.50 -32.52
CA GLU A 726 -3.86 26.38 -31.66
C GLU A 726 -3.12 25.08 -31.98
N GLN A 727 -2.66 24.87 -33.21
CA GLN A 727 -1.86 23.70 -33.57
C GLN A 727 -0.52 23.69 -32.83
N LEU A 728 0.13 24.84 -32.72
CA LEU A 728 1.35 24.94 -31.90
C LEU A 728 1.05 24.79 -30.41
N ARG A 729 -0.07 25.36 -29.93
CA ARG A 729 -0.48 25.17 -28.51
C ARG A 729 -0.70 23.70 -28.17
N GLU A 730 -1.35 22.94 -29.05
CA GLU A 730 -1.50 21.50 -28.85
C GLU A 730 -0.16 20.76 -28.92
N LEU A 731 0.72 21.16 -29.85
CA LEU A 731 2.07 20.60 -29.94
C LEU A 731 2.89 20.85 -28.67
N GLU A 732 2.82 22.05 -28.09
CA GLU A 732 3.45 22.38 -26.78
C GLU A 732 2.94 21.45 -25.70
N ARG A 733 1.63 21.26 -25.61
CA ARG A 733 1.01 20.33 -24.64
C ARG A 733 1.48 18.89 -24.82
N VAL A 734 1.50 18.39 -26.05
CA VAL A 734 1.95 17.04 -26.37
C VAL A 734 3.41 16.80 -25.99
N ILE A 735 4.29 17.73 -26.38
CA ILE A 735 5.72 17.64 -26.07
C ILE A 735 5.94 17.72 -24.57
N LEU A 736 5.31 18.69 -23.89
CA LEU A 736 5.44 18.86 -22.45
C LEU A 736 5.01 17.59 -21.69
N LEU A 737 3.83 17.01 -21.99
CA LEU A 737 3.37 15.79 -21.36
C LEU A 737 4.37 14.65 -21.57
N LYS A 738 4.82 14.45 -22.80
CA LYS A 738 5.75 13.36 -23.13
C LYS A 738 7.09 13.51 -22.40
N VAL A 739 7.64 14.73 -22.37
CA VAL A 739 8.93 14.98 -21.72
C VAL A 739 8.81 14.90 -20.19
N ILE A 740 7.76 15.50 -19.62
CA ILE A 740 7.51 15.43 -18.17
C ILE A 740 7.37 13.96 -17.75
N ASP A 741 6.54 13.17 -18.43
CA ASP A 741 6.30 11.77 -18.07
C ASP A 741 7.58 10.94 -18.15
N GLN A 742 8.36 11.11 -19.21
CA GLN A 742 9.62 10.37 -19.37
C GLN A 742 10.64 10.73 -18.28
N LYS A 743 10.89 12.02 -18.06
CA LYS A 743 11.88 12.49 -17.08
C LYS A 743 11.46 12.16 -15.64
N TRP A 744 10.17 12.27 -15.34
CA TRP A 744 9.64 11.92 -14.04
C TRP A 744 9.77 10.43 -13.73
N MET A 745 9.50 9.55 -14.70
CA MET A 745 9.70 8.10 -14.53
C MET A 745 11.17 7.74 -14.33
N ASP A 746 12.09 8.40 -15.05
CA ASP A 746 13.52 8.21 -14.85
C ASP A 746 13.94 8.67 -13.44
N HIS A 747 13.45 9.82 -13.01
CA HIS A 747 13.73 10.38 -11.69
C HIS A 747 13.22 9.51 -10.54
N ILE A 748 12.02 8.91 -10.65
CA ILE A 748 11.51 7.97 -9.62
C ILE A 748 12.48 6.80 -9.45
N ASP A 749 12.98 6.26 -10.56
CA ASP A 749 13.91 5.13 -10.54
C ASP A 749 15.25 5.54 -9.88
N ASP A 750 15.78 6.72 -10.24
CA ASP A 750 17.01 7.25 -9.66
C ASP A 750 16.85 7.54 -8.15
N MET A 751 15.68 8.02 -7.72
CA MET A 751 15.37 8.23 -6.30
C MET A 751 15.27 6.91 -5.51
N ASP A 752 14.75 5.85 -6.12
CA ASP A 752 14.73 4.53 -5.49
C ASP A 752 16.16 3.98 -5.33
N GLN A 753 17.03 4.18 -6.32
CA GLN A 753 18.46 3.80 -6.24
C GLN A 753 19.19 4.61 -5.16
N LEU A 754 18.95 5.94 -5.11
CA LEU A 754 19.51 6.80 -4.06
C LEU A 754 19.12 6.32 -2.67
N ARG A 755 17.83 5.98 -2.46
CA ARG A 755 17.34 5.49 -1.17
C ARG A 755 18.04 4.20 -0.71
N GLN A 756 18.34 3.30 -1.64
CA GLN A 756 19.04 2.04 -1.33
C GLN A 756 20.50 2.28 -0.96
N GLY A 757 21.19 3.22 -1.64
CA GLY A 757 22.59 3.52 -1.42
C GLY A 757 22.88 4.43 -0.22
N ILE A 758 21.93 5.29 0.16
CA ILE A 758 22.16 6.36 1.12
C ILE A 758 22.54 5.89 2.53
N GLY A 759 22.15 4.66 2.89
CA GLY A 759 22.49 4.06 4.20
C GLY A 759 24.00 3.97 4.45
N LEU A 760 24.82 3.88 3.40
CA LEU A 760 26.28 3.84 3.48
C LEU A 760 26.88 5.16 4.01
N GLN A 761 26.18 6.28 3.86
CA GLN A 761 26.64 7.57 4.38
C GLN A 761 26.75 7.60 5.92
N ALA A 762 26.06 6.67 6.61
CA ALA A 762 26.19 6.52 8.05
C ALA A 762 27.61 6.14 8.49
N TYR A 763 28.37 5.39 7.67
CA TYR A 763 29.77 5.07 7.94
C TYR A 763 30.67 6.31 7.89
N GLY A 764 30.30 7.33 7.08
CA GLY A 764 30.96 8.63 7.03
C GLY A 764 30.50 9.61 8.11
N GLN A 765 29.77 9.15 9.14
CA GLN A 765 29.19 9.97 10.23
C GLN A 765 28.23 11.05 9.75
N ARG A 766 27.66 10.91 8.56
CA ARG A 766 26.61 11.79 8.04
C ARG A 766 25.24 11.18 8.32
N ASP A 767 24.25 12.02 8.60
CA ASP A 767 22.87 11.56 8.77
C ASP A 767 22.30 11.18 7.40
N PRO A 768 21.98 9.89 7.14
CA PRO A 768 21.48 9.45 5.85
C PRO A 768 20.21 10.17 5.38
N LYS A 769 19.36 10.63 6.31
CA LYS A 769 18.13 11.35 5.99
C LYS A 769 18.40 12.75 5.48
N VAL A 770 19.39 13.43 6.06
CA VAL A 770 19.79 14.77 5.63
C VAL A 770 20.47 14.69 4.26
N GLU A 771 21.40 13.76 4.09
CA GLU A 771 22.07 13.55 2.81
C GLU A 771 21.10 13.15 1.70
N TYR A 772 20.13 12.27 2.01
CA TYR A 772 19.07 11.92 1.07
C TYR A 772 18.30 13.15 0.59
N LYS A 773 17.89 14.02 1.52
CA LYS A 773 17.16 15.25 1.16
C LYS A 773 17.99 16.16 0.25
N LEU A 774 19.25 16.38 0.60
CA LEU A 774 20.14 17.25 -0.20
C LEU A 774 20.33 16.72 -1.61
N GLN A 775 20.70 15.45 -1.77
CA GLN A 775 20.90 14.84 -3.07
C GLN A 775 19.59 14.76 -3.88
N ALA A 776 18.47 14.45 -3.21
CA ALA A 776 17.16 14.42 -3.85
C ALA A 776 16.74 15.79 -4.44
N TYR A 777 17.05 16.88 -3.76
CA TYR A 777 16.77 18.24 -4.30
C TYR A 777 17.67 18.57 -5.49
N GLU A 778 18.96 18.25 -5.42
CA GLU A 778 19.87 18.44 -6.55
C GLU A 778 19.44 17.63 -7.79
N MET A 779 19.04 16.37 -7.60
CA MET A 779 18.53 15.53 -8.67
C MET A 779 17.23 16.08 -9.26
N PHE A 780 16.34 16.60 -8.42
CA PHE A 780 15.08 17.19 -8.85
C PHE A 780 15.31 18.46 -9.69
N ASP A 781 16.17 19.35 -9.23
CA ASP A 781 16.52 20.58 -9.97
C ASP A 781 17.16 20.24 -11.32
N SER A 782 18.03 19.23 -11.35
CA SER A 782 18.63 18.72 -12.60
C SER A 782 17.58 18.14 -13.55
N MET A 783 16.58 17.41 -13.00
CA MET A 783 15.46 16.89 -13.80
C MET A 783 14.61 18.02 -14.38
N ILE A 784 14.29 19.06 -13.60
CA ILE A 784 13.52 20.22 -14.08
C ILE A 784 14.27 20.93 -15.21
N ALA A 785 15.58 21.16 -15.07
CA ALA A 785 16.42 21.71 -16.14
C ALA A 785 16.39 20.83 -17.40
N ALA A 786 16.51 19.51 -17.23
CA ALA A 786 16.44 18.58 -18.35
C ALA A 786 15.06 18.53 -19.03
N ILE A 787 13.97 18.76 -18.30
CA ILE A 787 12.62 18.94 -18.88
C ILE A 787 12.59 20.19 -19.75
N GLN A 788 13.08 21.33 -19.25
CA GLN A 788 13.11 22.59 -19.98
C GLN A 788 13.94 22.46 -21.26
N GLU A 789 15.17 22.00 -21.16
CA GLU A 789 16.07 21.82 -22.30
C GLU A 789 15.51 20.86 -23.36
N THR A 790 15.00 19.72 -22.95
CA THR A 790 14.45 18.71 -23.88
C THR A 790 13.19 19.23 -24.55
N THR A 791 12.34 19.93 -23.83
CA THR A 791 11.12 20.54 -24.38
C THR A 791 11.47 21.60 -25.43
N LEU A 792 12.38 22.54 -25.10
CA LEU A 792 12.80 23.58 -26.02
C LEU A 792 13.47 22.99 -27.25
N ARG A 793 14.39 22.04 -27.08
CA ARG A 793 15.04 21.37 -28.20
C ARG A 793 14.03 20.73 -29.16
N LEU A 794 13.00 20.07 -28.66
CA LEU A 794 11.97 19.48 -29.49
C LEU A 794 11.12 20.55 -30.19
N LEU A 795 10.70 21.59 -29.46
CA LEU A 795 9.87 22.67 -30.00
C LEU A 795 10.56 23.46 -31.15
N TYR A 796 11.82 23.79 -30.96
CA TYR A 796 12.57 24.55 -31.99
C TYR A 796 12.89 23.69 -33.25
N HIS A 797 13.07 22.36 -33.09
CA HIS A 797 13.49 21.50 -34.20
C HIS A 797 12.35 20.73 -34.88
N VAL A 798 11.10 20.84 -34.38
CA VAL A 798 9.95 20.17 -35.00
C VAL A 798 9.67 20.69 -36.39
N ARG A 799 9.31 19.80 -37.33
CA ARG A 799 8.87 20.14 -38.71
C ARG A 799 7.44 19.67 -38.95
N LEU A 800 6.68 20.42 -39.72
CA LEU A 800 5.24 20.27 -39.98
C LEU A 800 4.80 19.03 -40.78
N GLU A 801 5.56 17.95 -40.84
CA GLU A 801 5.24 16.80 -41.73
C GLU A 801 4.34 15.72 -41.10
N GLN A 802 3.93 15.79 -39.83
CA GLN A 802 3.17 14.71 -39.15
C GLN A 802 1.97 15.22 -38.37
N LYS A 803 0.88 14.42 -38.39
CA LYS A 803 -0.23 14.57 -37.44
C LYS A 803 0.29 14.46 -36.01
N VAL A 804 0.03 15.49 -35.22
CA VAL A 804 0.41 15.53 -33.81
C VAL A 804 -0.62 14.72 -33.04
N GLU A 805 -0.22 13.54 -32.60
CA GLU A 805 -1.02 12.69 -31.72
C GLU A 805 -0.28 12.49 -30.39
N ARG A 806 -1.02 12.46 -29.29
CA ARG A 806 -0.45 12.16 -27.97
C ARG A 806 -0.14 10.68 -27.88
N GLU A 807 1.09 10.34 -27.51
CA GLU A 807 1.54 8.97 -27.30
C GLU A 807 1.79 8.71 -25.81
N GLN A 808 1.31 7.59 -25.31
CA GLN A 808 1.61 7.17 -23.95
C GLN A 808 3.03 6.63 -23.88
N VAL A 809 3.88 7.27 -23.09
CA VAL A 809 5.31 6.95 -22.96
C VAL A 809 5.51 5.61 -22.25
N ALA A 810 4.61 5.25 -21.33
CA ALA A 810 4.74 4.06 -20.50
C ALA A 810 3.62 3.06 -20.79
N GLN A 811 4.01 1.79 -20.98
CA GLN A 811 3.08 0.68 -20.97
C GLN A 811 3.09 0.05 -19.57
N VAL A 812 1.98 0.14 -18.85
CA VAL A 812 1.81 -0.51 -17.55
C VAL A 812 1.81 -2.02 -17.76
N THR A 813 2.69 -2.73 -17.05
CA THR A 813 2.81 -4.19 -17.10
C THR A 813 2.23 -4.87 -15.88
N GLY A 814 2.05 -4.14 -14.75
CA GLY A 814 1.45 -4.66 -13.53
C GLY A 814 1.48 -3.69 -12.38
N THR A 815 0.85 -4.08 -11.30
CA THR A 815 0.86 -3.39 -10.00
C THR A 815 1.39 -4.33 -8.93
N ASN A 816 1.99 -3.82 -7.87
CA ASN A 816 2.59 -4.64 -6.81
C ASN A 816 1.57 -5.29 -5.86
N LYS A 817 0.30 -4.92 -5.96
CA LYS A 817 -0.79 -5.45 -5.13
C LYS A 817 -1.94 -6.04 -5.96
N ASP A 818 -1.66 -6.55 -7.16
CA ASP A 818 -2.66 -7.26 -7.95
C ASP A 818 -3.17 -8.48 -7.19
N ASP A 819 -4.29 -8.31 -6.52
CA ASP A 819 -5.16 -9.39 -6.04
C ASP A 819 -5.94 -9.99 -7.23
N SER A 820 -5.22 -10.49 -8.23
CA SER A 820 -5.83 -11.38 -9.20
C SER A 820 -6.15 -12.66 -8.44
N GLY A 821 -7.37 -12.76 -7.94
CA GLY A 821 -7.98 -14.01 -7.53
C GLY A 821 -7.73 -15.06 -8.62
N PRO A 822 -7.82 -16.36 -8.35
CA PRO A 822 -7.45 -17.40 -9.27
C PRO A 822 -8.18 -17.15 -10.59
N LYS A 823 -7.44 -16.74 -11.61
CA LYS A 823 -7.96 -16.73 -12.98
C LYS A 823 -8.55 -18.11 -13.19
N LYS A 824 -9.86 -18.18 -13.51
CA LYS A 824 -10.50 -19.43 -13.89
C LYS A 824 -9.51 -20.17 -14.77
N PRO A 825 -9.22 -21.46 -14.50
CA PRO A 825 -8.26 -22.18 -15.29
C PRO A 825 -8.68 -21.98 -16.74
N VAL A 826 -7.79 -21.37 -17.53
CA VAL A 826 -7.99 -21.24 -18.97
C VAL A 826 -8.14 -22.66 -19.44
N GLN A 827 -9.36 -23.08 -19.73
CA GLN A 827 -9.58 -24.31 -20.44
C GLN A 827 -8.83 -24.13 -21.75
N LYS A 828 -7.64 -24.75 -21.82
CA LYS A 828 -6.95 -24.89 -23.09
C LYS A 828 -7.93 -25.59 -23.99
N THR A 829 -8.53 -24.92 -24.93
CA THR A 829 -9.42 -25.41 -25.98
C THR A 829 -8.72 -26.37 -26.96
N GLU A 830 -7.43 -26.54 -26.82
CA GLU A 830 -6.67 -27.56 -27.53
C GLU A 830 -6.69 -28.85 -26.73
N LYS A 831 -7.50 -29.80 -27.20
CA LYS A 831 -7.43 -31.19 -26.75
C LYS A 831 -6.01 -31.68 -26.94
N LYS A 832 -5.32 -32.00 -25.83
CA LYS A 832 -4.01 -32.63 -25.86
C LYS A 832 -4.16 -33.96 -26.64
N VAL A 833 -3.63 -33.98 -27.87
CA VAL A 833 -3.68 -35.19 -28.71
C VAL A 833 -2.60 -36.14 -28.24
N TYR A 834 -2.99 -37.29 -27.72
CA TYR A 834 -2.06 -38.31 -27.29
C TYR A 834 -1.52 -39.14 -28.47
N PRO A 835 -0.35 -39.79 -28.32
CA PRO A 835 0.29 -40.52 -29.42
C PRO A 835 -0.61 -41.54 -30.12
N ASN A 836 -1.58 -42.11 -29.45
CA ASN A 836 -2.49 -43.11 -29.95
C ASN A 836 -3.85 -42.57 -30.45
N ASP A 837 -4.12 -41.30 -30.29
CA ASP A 837 -5.35 -40.66 -30.71
C ASP A 837 -5.40 -40.52 -32.27
N PRO A 838 -6.58 -40.41 -32.86
CA PRO A 838 -6.71 -40.08 -34.31
C PRO A 838 -6.04 -38.73 -34.59
N CYS A 839 -5.28 -38.66 -35.67
CA CYS A 839 -4.57 -37.45 -36.03
C CYS A 839 -5.53 -36.31 -36.39
N PRO A 840 -5.40 -35.10 -35.84
CA PRO A 840 -6.28 -33.96 -36.12
C PRO A 840 -6.24 -33.51 -37.60
N CYS A 841 -5.27 -33.97 -38.40
CA CYS A 841 -5.19 -33.65 -39.84
C CYS A 841 -6.20 -34.43 -40.69
N GLY A 842 -7.06 -35.28 -40.13
CA GLY A 842 -8.09 -36.03 -40.84
C GLY A 842 -7.58 -37.24 -41.64
N SER A 843 -6.30 -37.64 -41.45
CA SER A 843 -5.69 -38.76 -42.22
C SER A 843 -6.14 -40.15 -41.76
N GLY A 844 -6.98 -40.31 -40.76
CA GLY A 844 -7.41 -41.58 -40.18
C GLY A 844 -6.31 -42.36 -39.44
N LYS A 845 -5.05 -41.88 -39.43
CA LYS A 845 -3.93 -42.55 -38.76
C LYS A 845 -3.78 -42.03 -37.32
N LYS A 846 -3.15 -42.87 -36.46
CA LYS A 846 -2.79 -42.44 -35.09
C LYS A 846 -1.80 -41.27 -35.13
N TYR A 847 -1.90 -40.32 -34.21
CA TYR A 847 -1.08 -39.10 -34.17
C TYR A 847 0.44 -39.39 -34.24
N LYS A 848 0.94 -40.41 -33.53
CA LYS A 848 2.35 -40.85 -33.57
C LYS A 848 2.80 -41.38 -34.93
N GLN A 849 1.86 -41.77 -35.79
CA GLN A 849 2.12 -42.32 -37.12
C GLN A 849 1.92 -41.31 -38.25
N CYS A 850 1.47 -40.10 -37.92
CA CYS A 850 1.19 -39.02 -38.85
C CYS A 850 1.93 -37.73 -38.42
N CYS A 851 1.22 -36.70 -38.00
CA CYS A 851 1.80 -35.40 -37.67
C CYS A 851 2.72 -35.39 -36.42
N GLY A 852 2.52 -36.37 -35.50
CA GLY A 852 3.39 -36.57 -34.35
C GLY A 852 4.75 -37.20 -34.63
N ARG A 853 4.96 -37.75 -35.85
CA ARG A 853 6.20 -38.40 -36.26
C ARG A 853 7.39 -37.43 -36.38
N LYS A 854 7.16 -36.15 -36.59
CA LYS A 854 8.18 -35.09 -36.68
C LYS A 854 8.59 -34.46 -35.34
N LYS A 855 7.92 -34.80 -34.22
CA LYS A 855 8.25 -34.30 -32.86
C LYS A 855 8.99 -35.32 -31.99
N ILE A 856 9.33 -36.51 -32.50
CA ILE A 856 10.00 -37.59 -31.77
C ILE A 856 11.32 -37.92 -32.50
N GLY A 857 12.01 -36.90 -33.01
CA GLY A 857 13.33 -37.06 -33.62
C GLY A 857 14.24 -35.96 -33.08
#